data_0688870b936982a4462f8a0b25d50336
#
_entry.id   0688870b936982a4462f8a0b25d50336
#
_cell.length_a   1.000
_cell.length_b   1.000
_cell.length_c   1.000
_cell.angle_alpha   90.00
_cell.angle_beta   90.00
_cell.angle_gamma   90.00
#
_symmetry.space_group_name_H-M   'P 1'
#
loop_
_entity.id
_entity.type
_entity.pdbx_description
1 polymer ?
#
loop_
_entity_poly.entity_id
_entity_poly.type
_entity_poly.pdbx_seq_one_letter_code
_entity_poly.pdbx_strand_id
1 'polypeptide(L)'
;MEQELERLEGTVEDIIYLNEDNGYTVFEVSGGGVVTVVCGVVGELHAGESVVCRGRYENHATYGRQFHAQECETDMPKDLEAVYAFLASRSLPYIGARTADKIIDKFGAAALEVIANDPAQLTLIPGISADKADRIQQEFKRMFGMRELIAYLAQFEISPRRAMEVFRTFGPGAMQAIQQNPYLLCGEPLQLDFRHADSIAQYYQMAGDCAQRLEAALLRTLRHNAGNGHTCLPRAQLLETASNFIHQPPEKLAAALDSCIQTGKLAVRMFDGTPYIYLPDLLAAEQDIADRLAMLTRRGKQTARNLDKNIQILELAQGFAYAPLQKEAIRKAMTENCLVLTGGPGTGKTTTVNAILQLLENEAERVALCAPTGRAAKRLSELTGRKASTIHRLLEVDYTGGVVSFIHNDKNLLKCDVVILDEMSMVDVKLFQALIAALRYSCRIIMVGDADQLPSVGPGNILGETIRSGLVPTVCLNEIFRQAAQSLIVENAHHIISGEPLKKGGKTDDFFFLEADGDAAQKLVCDLVTTRLPRSYQFDPVKDIQVLCPTKLGPTGTQALNAELQAMLNPPRKGKPELQSAARVFRVGDKVMQVRNNYEITWQRIGGEQGVGAYNGDIGIVESIDVRSRSMVVRMDDRRLVYPAENLNELEIAYAITVHKSQGSEFPAVILPAAQVPPRLCYRNLFYTGVTRGRKLCIVVGRRDVVNRMMSNIRQNLRYSGLAALLAEALQPENLSAI
;
A
#
# COMPACT_ATOMS: atom_id res chain seq x y z
N MET A 1 9.35 -8.43 -32.28
CA MET A 1 8.57 -9.32 -33.18
C MET A 1 7.31 -9.65 -32.39
N GLU A 2 6.21 -8.98 -32.69
CA GLU A 2 4.88 -9.37 -32.21
C GLU A 2 4.57 -10.72 -32.86
N GLN A 3 4.49 -11.77 -32.07
CA GLN A 3 4.05 -13.07 -32.53
C GLN A 3 2.53 -13.00 -32.72
N GLU A 4 2.03 -13.31 -33.92
CA GLU A 4 0.61 -13.37 -34.20
C GLU A 4 -0.11 -14.32 -33.24
N LEU A 5 -1.25 -13.84 -32.69
CA LEU A 5 -2.13 -14.65 -31.86
C LEU A 5 -2.88 -15.66 -32.76
N GLU A 6 -2.95 -16.91 -32.33
CA GLU A 6 -3.76 -17.93 -32.97
C GLU A 6 -5.25 -17.70 -32.66
N ARG A 7 -6.13 -18.06 -33.61
CA ARG A 7 -7.58 -17.95 -33.47
C ARG A 7 -8.19 -19.34 -33.27
N LEU A 8 -8.99 -19.47 -32.20
CA LEU A 8 -9.81 -20.66 -31.91
C LEU A 8 -11.28 -20.25 -31.90
N GLU A 9 -12.11 -20.96 -32.68
CA GLU A 9 -13.55 -20.70 -32.82
C GLU A 9 -14.35 -21.99 -32.56
N GLY A 10 -15.43 -21.88 -31.80
CA GLY A 10 -16.29 -23.02 -31.49
C GLY A 10 -17.40 -22.68 -30.51
N THR A 11 -18.07 -23.73 -30.04
CA THR A 11 -19.13 -23.61 -29.02
C THR A 11 -18.63 -24.11 -27.67
N VAL A 12 -18.98 -23.43 -26.58
CA VAL A 12 -18.65 -23.85 -25.22
C VAL A 12 -19.46 -25.10 -24.87
N GLU A 13 -18.78 -26.20 -24.57
CA GLU A 13 -19.44 -27.45 -24.14
C GLU A 13 -19.66 -27.48 -22.64
N ASP A 14 -18.61 -27.19 -21.85
CA ASP A 14 -18.69 -27.24 -20.41
C ASP A 14 -17.73 -26.23 -19.74
N ILE A 15 -18.07 -25.80 -18.54
CA ILE A 15 -17.23 -24.92 -17.70
C ILE A 15 -16.58 -25.78 -16.62
N ILE A 16 -15.25 -25.96 -16.73
CA ILE A 16 -14.49 -26.76 -15.77
C ILE A 16 -14.24 -26.00 -14.48
N TYR A 17 -13.93 -24.70 -14.59
CA TYR A 17 -13.62 -23.86 -13.44
C TYR A 17 -13.90 -22.38 -13.75
N LEU A 18 -14.49 -21.68 -12.80
CA LEU A 18 -14.70 -20.22 -12.83
C LEU A 18 -14.27 -19.61 -11.52
N ASN A 19 -13.42 -18.62 -11.60
CA ASN A 19 -13.09 -17.75 -10.46
C ASN A 19 -13.89 -16.46 -10.60
N GLU A 20 -14.92 -16.32 -9.77
CA GLU A 20 -15.83 -15.16 -9.80
C GLU A 20 -15.14 -13.83 -9.46
N ASP A 21 -14.03 -13.86 -8.70
CA ASP A 21 -13.33 -12.64 -8.26
C ASP A 21 -12.49 -11.99 -9.35
N ASN A 22 -11.87 -12.80 -10.20
CA ASN A 22 -10.95 -12.31 -11.23
C ASN A 22 -11.39 -12.66 -12.66
N GLY A 23 -12.49 -13.41 -12.84
CA GLY A 23 -13.03 -13.82 -14.13
C GLY A 23 -12.17 -14.84 -14.88
N TYR A 24 -11.22 -15.50 -14.21
CA TYR A 24 -10.42 -16.56 -14.79
C TYR A 24 -11.28 -17.80 -14.94
N THR A 25 -11.44 -18.26 -16.20
CA THR A 25 -12.31 -19.37 -16.55
C THR A 25 -11.51 -20.44 -17.27
N VAL A 26 -11.77 -21.70 -16.95
CA VAL A 26 -11.29 -22.87 -17.69
C VAL A 26 -12.52 -23.59 -18.25
N PHE A 27 -12.58 -23.76 -19.56
CA PHE A 27 -13.76 -24.28 -20.26
C PHE A 27 -13.40 -25.10 -21.50
N GLU A 28 -14.31 -25.90 -21.96
CA GLU A 28 -14.17 -26.71 -23.13
C GLU A 28 -14.87 -26.07 -24.33
N VAL A 29 -14.15 -25.96 -25.44
CA VAL A 29 -14.67 -25.44 -26.72
C VAL A 29 -14.65 -26.55 -27.74
N SER A 30 -15.82 -26.83 -28.34
CA SER A 30 -15.97 -27.73 -29.47
C SER A 30 -15.94 -26.93 -30.76
N GLY A 31 -14.94 -27.21 -31.59
CA GLY A 31 -14.77 -26.57 -32.90
C GLY A 31 -14.17 -27.54 -33.91
N GLY A 32 -14.80 -27.68 -35.11
CA GLY A 32 -14.31 -28.57 -36.17
C GLY A 32 -14.22 -30.05 -35.77
N GLY A 33 -15.02 -30.52 -34.82
CA GLY A 33 -15.04 -31.90 -34.33
C GLY A 33 -13.96 -32.22 -33.29
N VAL A 34 -13.26 -31.21 -32.75
CA VAL A 34 -12.24 -31.36 -31.71
C VAL A 34 -12.65 -30.52 -30.51
N VAL A 35 -12.58 -31.11 -29.29
CA VAL A 35 -12.77 -30.41 -28.04
C VAL A 35 -11.40 -29.90 -27.57
N THR A 36 -11.34 -28.61 -27.31
CA THR A 36 -10.11 -27.94 -26.84
C THR A 36 -10.35 -27.28 -25.48
N VAL A 37 -9.49 -27.55 -24.49
CA VAL A 37 -9.53 -26.86 -23.19
C VAL A 37 -8.93 -25.46 -23.36
N VAL A 38 -9.73 -24.45 -23.02
CA VAL A 38 -9.36 -23.04 -23.08
C VAL A 38 -9.28 -22.50 -21.67
N CYS A 39 -8.28 -21.69 -21.39
CA CYS A 39 -8.13 -21.00 -20.11
C CYS A 39 -7.78 -19.51 -20.33
N GLY A 40 -8.34 -18.63 -19.52
CA GLY A 40 -8.07 -17.18 -19.62
C GLY A 40 -9.00 -16.36 -18.75
N VAL A 41 -8.77 -15.06 -18.71
CA VAL A 41 -9.68 -14.10 -18.04
C VAL A 41 -10.72 -13.67 -19.08
N VAL A 42 -11.79 -14.44 -19.17
CA VAL A 42 -12.83 -14.26 -20.21
C VAL A 42 -14.20 -13.90 -19.62
N GLY A 43 -14.30 -13.88 -18.29
CA GLY A 43 -15.56 -13.64 -17.59
C GLY A 43 -16.42 -14.89 -17.47
N GLU A 44 -17.70 -14.67 -17.13
CA GLU A 44 -18.68 -15.74 -16.96
C GLU A 44 -19.16 -16.25 -18.32
N LEU A 45 -18.89 -17.53 -18.63
CA LEU A 45 -19.30 -18.22 -19.84
C LEU A 45 -20.35 -19.28 -19.51
N HIS A 46 -21.12 -19.70 -20.53
CA HIS A 46 -22.12 -20.75 -20.34
C HIS A 46 -22.06 -21.74 -21.49
N ALA A 47 -22.44 -22.99 -21.21
CA ALA A 47 -22.56 -24.02 -22.24
C ALA A 47 -23.56 -23.60 -23.33
N GLY A 48 -23.24 -23.88 -24.60
CA GLY A 48 -24.01 -23.49 -25.75
C GLY A 48 -23.62 -22.15 -26.38
N GLU A 49 -22.74 -21.36 -25.77
CA GLU A 49 -22.29 -20.08 -26.32
C GLU A 49 -21.25 -20.29 -27.43
N SER A 50 -21.34 -19.48 -28.49
CA SER A 50 -20.31 -19.42 -29.51
C SER A 50 -19.20 -18.50 -29.11
N VAL A 51 -17.96 -18.96 -29.17
CA VAL A 51 -16.77 -18.20 -28.76
C VAL A 51 -15.75 -18.11 -29.88
N VAL A 52 -15.10 -16.95 -29.97
CA VAL A 52 -13.92 -16.73 -30.81
C VAL A 52 -12.80 -16.25 -29.86
N CYS A 53 -11.86 -17.15 -29.59
CA CYS A 53 -10.74 -16.87 -28.72
C CYS A 53 -9.48 -16.54 -29.52
N ARG A 54 -8.73 -15.53 -29.12
CA ARG A 54 -7.39 -15.22 -29.65
C ARG A 54 -6.37 -15.42 -28.53
N GLY A 55 -5.35 -16.25 -28.84
CA GLY A 55 -4.40 -16.63 -27.79
C GLY A 55 -3.29 -17.53 -28.30
N ARG A 56 -2.79 -18.41 -27.44
CA ARG A 56 -1.72 -19.36 -27.80
C ARG A 56 -1.94 -20.71 -27.16
N TYR A 57 -1.49 -21.75 -27.84
CA TYR A 57 -1.42 -23.07 -27.21
C TYR A 57 -0.24 -23.15 -26.25
N GLU A 58 -0.51 -23.57 -25.02
CA GLU A 58 0.48 -23.83 -24.00
C GLU A 58 0.32 -25.26 -23.47
N ASN A 59 1.44 -25.89 -23.08
CA ASN A 59 1.41 -27.20 -22.45
C ASN A 59 1.42 -27.03 -20.93
N HIS A 60 0.29 -27.29 -20.29
CA HIS A 60 0.22 -27.33 -18.83
C HIS A 60 0.78 -28.64 -18.30
N ALA A 61 1.62 -28.58 -17.26
CA ALA A 61 2.34 -29.77 -16.75
C ALA A 61 1.42 -30.88 -16.22
N THR A 62 0.21 -30.55 -15.79
CA THR A 62 -0.77 -31.50 -15.20
C THR A 62 -1.95 -31.77 -16.14
N TYR A 63 -2.40 -30.77 -16.92
CA TYR A 63 -3.64 -30.83 -17.70
C TYR A 63 -3.40 -30.90 -19.20
N GLY A 64 -2.14 -31.05 -19.66
CA GLY A 64 -1.80 -31.21 -21.04
C GLY A 64 -1.87 -29.94 -21.88
N ARG A 65 -2.13 -30.07 -23.18
CA ARG A 65 -2.19 -28.95 -24.13
C ARG A 65 -3.49 -28.17 -23.94
N GLN A 66 -3.36 -26.88 -23.62
CA GLN A 66 -4.47 -25.95 -23.43
C GLN A 66 -4.28 -24.72 -24.30
N PHE A 67 -5.39 -24.07 -24.67
CA PHE A 67 -5.37 -22.79 -25.36
C PHE A 67 -5.49 -21.66 -24.34
N HIS A 68 -4.44 -20.84 -24.19
CA HIS A 68 -4.47 -19.69 -23.31
C HIS A 68 -5.03 -18.48 -24.05
N ALA A 69 -6.30 -18.15 -23.80
CA ALA A 69 -6.99 -17.02 -24.41
C ALA A 69 -6.53 -15.71 -23.77
N GLN A 70 -6.09 -14.77 -24.59
CA GLN A 70 -5.82 -13.38 -24.22
C GLN A 70 -7.05 -12.50 -24.48
N GLU A 71 -7.79 -12.82 -25.53
CA GLU A 71 -9.06 -12.20 -25.91
C GLU A 71 -10.08 -13.31 -26.18
N CYS A 72 -11.32 -13.08 -25.79
CA CYS A 72 -12.42 -13.98 -26.06
C CYS A 72 -13.67 -13.16 -26.42
N GLU A 73 -14.11 -13.27 -27.64
CA GLU A 73 -15.37 -12.70 -28.12
C GLU A 73 -16.44 -13.78 -28.01
N THR A 74 -17.60 -13.44 -27.46
CA THR A 74 -18.73 -14.36 -27.30
C THR A 74 -19.94 -13.81 -28.01
N ASP A 75 -20.59 -14.64 -28.79
CA ASP A 75 -21.86 -14.31 -29.43
C ASP A 75 -23.02 -14.99 -28.71
N MET A 76 -24.17 -14.30 -28.67
CA MET A 76 -25.41 -14.92 -28.19
C MET A 76 -25.76 -16.16 -29.03
N PRO A 77 -26.25 -17.22 -28.37
CA PRO A 77 -26.82 -18.36 -29.10
C PRO A 77 -27.90 -17.90 -30.08
N LYS A 78 -27.74 -18.26 -31.35
CA LYS A 78 -28.67 -17.84 -32.44
C LYS A 78 -29.48 -18.99 -33.01
N ASP A 79 -28.95 -20.20 -32.95
CA ASP A 79 -29.66 -21.38 -33.39
C ASP A 79 -30.45 -22.01 -32.23
N LEU A 80 -31.44 -22.81 -32.60
CA LEU A 80 -32.39 -23.39 -31.64
C LEU A 80 -31.73 -24.32 -30.63
N GLU A 81 -30.70 -25.07 -31.05
CA GLU A 81 -29.99 -26.03 -30.19
C GLU A 81 -29.11 -25.32 -29.17
N ALA A 82 -28.41 -24.29 -29.59
CA ALA A 82 -27.59 -23.47 -28.72
C ALA A 82 -28.42 -22.65 -27.70
N VAL A 83 -29.56 -22.08 -28.11
CA VAL A 83 -30.51 -21.40 -27.23
C VAL A 83 -31.09 -22.37 -26.18
N TYR A 84 -31.40 -23.59 -26.58
CA TYR A 84 -31.85 -24.62 -25.65
C TYR A 84 -30.74 -24.98 -24.63
N ALA A 85 -29.53 -25.26 -25.12
CA ALA A 85 -28.39 -25.60 -24.28
C ALA A 85 -28.12 -24.51 -23.22
N PHE A 86 -28.15 -23.24 -23.63
CA PHE A 86 -28.02 -22.09 -22.72
C PHE A 86 -29.13 -22.05 -21.64
N LEU A 87 -30.40 -22.19 -22.06
CA LEU A 87 -31.52 -22.15 -21.09
C LEU A 87 -31.52 -23.38 -20.18
N ALA A 88 -31.13 -24.55 -20.66
CA ALA A 88 -31.07 -25.80 -19.90
C ALA A 88 -29.89 -25.85 -18.93
N SER A 89 -28.84 -25.06 -19.14
CA SER A 89 -27.62 -25.01 -18.32
C SER A 89 -27.84 -24.50 -16.87
N ARG A 90 -29.05 -24.04 -16.54
CA ARG A 90 -29.41 -23.41 -15.23
C ARG A 90 -28.71 -22.09 -14.96
N SER A 91 -28.16 -21.43 -15.95
CA SER A 91 -27.54 -20.11 -15.85
C SER A 91 -28.54 -19.02 -15.46
N LEU A 92 -29.81 -19.21 -15.80
CA LEU A 92 -30.89 -18.30 -15.39
C LEU A 92 -31.71 -18.90 -14.23
N PRO A 93 -32.08 -18.09 -13.22
CA PRO A 93 -32.85 -18.55 -12.08
C PRO A 93 -34.22 -19.10 -12.55
N TYR A 94 -34.71 -20.15 -11.91
CA TYR A 94 -36.00 -20.81 -12.15
C TYR A 94 -36.13 -21.49 -13.50
N ILE A 95 -35.11 -21.47 -14.40
CA ILE A 95 -35.06 -22.17 -15.66
C ILE A 95 -34.14 -23.39 -15.52
N GLY A 96 -34.69 -24.55 -15.71
CA GLY A 96 -33.98 -25.82 -15.84
C GLY A 96 -34.47 -26.53 -17.12
N ALA A 97 -33.94 -27.68 -17.47
CA ALA A 97 -34.22 -28.37 -18.71
C ALA A 97 -35.72 -28.44 -19.08
N ARG A 98 -36.58 -28.84 -18.12
CA ARG A 98 -38.05 -28.92 -18.34
C ARG A 98 -38.70 -27.55 -18.59
N THR A 99 -38.16 -26.49 -18.04
CA THR A 99 -38.69 -25.14 -18.28
C THR A 99 -38.14 -24.60 -19.61
N ALA A 100 -36.89 -24.92 -19.93
CA ALA A 100 -36.27 -24.61 -21.21
C ALA A 100 -37.04 -25.23 -22.36
N ASP A 101 -37.42 -26.53 -22.28
CA ASP A 101 -38.29 -27.19 -23.26
C ASP A 101 -39.54 -26.36 -23.56
N LYS A 102 -40.27 -25.96 -22.51
CA LYS A 102 -41.51 -25.18 -22.64
C LYS A 102 -41.31 -23.79 -23.23
N ILE A 103 -40.16 -23.14 -22.91
CA ILE A 103 -39.82 -21.82 -23.43
C ILE A 103 -39.49 -21.95 -24.94
N ILE A 104 -38.71 -22.96 -25.31
CA ILE A 104 -38.34 -23.24 -26.71
C ILE A 104 -39.55 -23.62 -27.54
N ASP A 105 -40.42 -24.52 -27.03
CA ASP A 105 -41.65 -24.92 -27.72
C ASP A 105 -42.55 -23.70 -28.03
N LYS A 106 -42.51 -22.68 -27.19
CA LYS A 106 -43.39 -21.53 -27.36
C LYS A 106 -42.77 -20.38 -28.14
N PHE A 107 -41.49 -20.10 -27.92
CA PHE A 107 -40.81 -18.93 -28.48
C PHE A 107 -39.71 -19.26 -29.49
N GLY A 108 -39.34 -20.54 -29.62
CA GLY A 108 -38.26 -20.97 -30.53
C GLY A 108 -36.95 -20.26 -30.30
N ALA A 109 -36.26 -19.93 -31.36
CA ALA A 109 -34.99 -19.19 -31.32
C ALA A 109 -35.12 -17.74 -30.77
N ALA A 110 -36.34 -17.16 -30.80
CA ALA A 110 -36.61 -15.84 -30.25
C ALA A 110 -36.70 -15.81 -28.71
N ALA A 111 -36.53 -16.93 -28.01
CA ALA A 111 -36.69 -17.06 -26.58
C ALA A 111 -35.80 -16.05 -25.79
N LEU A 112 -34.55 -15.85 -26.20
CA LEU A 112 -33.65 -14.91 -25.54
C LEU A 112 -34.05 -13.43 -25.75
N GLU A 113 -34.60 -13.10 -26.91
CA GLU A 113 -35.15 -11.77 -27.21
C GLU A 113 -36.37 -11.47 -26.35
N VAL A 114 -37.24 -12.47 -26.12
CA VAL A 114 -38.40 -12.38 -25.26
C VAL A 114 -37.94 -12.14 -23.79
N ILE A 115 -36.95 -12.88 -23.32
CA ILE A 115 -36.39 -12.69 -21.98
C ILE A 115 -35.81 -11.28 -21.82
N ALA A 116 -35.10 -10.82 -22.82
CA ALA A 116 -34.44 -9.52 -22.81
C ALA A 116 -35.43 -8.33 -22.79
N ASN A 117 -36.43 -8.39 -23.73
CA ASN A 117 -37.23 -7.22 -24.08
C ASN A 117 -38.68 -7.25 -23.60
N ASP A 118 -39.26 -8.44 -23.40
CA ASP A 118 -40.66 -8.59 -22.99
C ASP A 118 -40.85 -9.78 -22.01
N PRO A 119 -40.32 -9.66 -20.77
CA PRO A 119 -40.39 -10.71 -19.76
C PRO A 119 -41.84 -11.07 -19.38
N ALA A 120 -42.79 -10.17 -19.59
CA ALA A 120 -44.20 -10.47 -19.31
C ALA A 120 -44.74 -11.67 -20.08
N GLN A 121 -44.22 -11.92 -21.28
CA GLN A 121 -44.60 -13.12 -22.06
C GLN A 121 -44.16 -14.43 -21.39
N LEU A 122 -43.11 -14.42 -20.56
CA LEU A 122 -42.71 -15.61 -19.84
C LEU A 122 -43.77 -16.13 -18.88
N THR A 123 -44.68 -15.28 -18.41
CA THR A 123 -45.82 -15.68 -17.57
C THR A 123 -46.78 -16.64 -18.26
N LEU A 124 -46.72 -16.73 -19.58
CA LEU A 124 -47.47 -17.71 -20.38
C LEU A 124 -46.92 -19.14 -20.21
N ILE A 125 -45.76 -19.31 -19.61
CA ILE A 125 -45.14 -20.60 -19.33
C ILE A 125 -45.61 -21.06 -17.93
N PRO A 126 -46.26 -22.25 -17.81
CA PRO A 126 -46.70 -22.75 -16.56
C PRO A 126 -45.57 -22.92 -15.53
N GLY A 127 -45.64 -22.20 -14.42
CA GLY A 127 -44.63 -22.19 -13.36
C GLY A 127 -43.76 -20.93 -13.28
N ILE A 128 -43.89 -19.99 -14.22
CA ILE A 128 -43.24 -18.68 -14.17
C ILE A 128 -44.28 -17.61 -13.78
N SER A 129 -44.12 -17.02 -12.59
CA SER A 129 -44.90 -15.85 -12.18
C SER A 129 -44.26 -14.56 -12.68
N ALA A 130 -44.96 -13.42 -12.59
CA ALA A 130 -44.42 -12.10 -12.97
C ALA A 130 -43.12 -11.79 -12.21
N ASP A 131 -43.07 -12.02 -10.89
CA ASP A 131 -41.83 -11.82 -10.08
C ASP A 131 -40.66 -12.69 -10.55
N LYS A 132 -40.95 -13.93 -10.99
CA LYS A 132 -39.91 -14.82 -11.54
C LYS A 132 -39.45 -14.34 -12.91
N ALA A 133 -40.37 -13.89 -13.76
CA ALA A 133 -40.05 -13.34 -15.06
C ALA A 133 -39.14 -12.12 -14.95
N ASP A 134 -39.44 -11.21 -14.01
CA ASP A 134 -38.60 -10.03 -13.73
C ASP A 134 -37.21 -10.41 -13.24
N ARG A 135 -37.10 -11.39 -12.34
CA ARG A 135 -35.79 -11.89 -11.85
C ARG A 135 -34.98 -12.57 -12.94
N ILE A 136 -35.64 -13.34 -13.82
CA ILE A 136 -34.99 -13.96 -14.98
C ILE A 136 -34.44 -12.87 -15.89
N GLN A 137 -35.21 -11.84 -16.18
CA GLN A 137 -34.76 -10.71 -17.01
C GLN A 137 -33.60 -9.94 -16.37
N GLN A 138 -33.68 -9.66 -15.07
CA GLN A 138 -32.63 -8.95 -14.36
C GLN A 138 -31.31 -9.72 -14.42
N GLU A 139 -31.35 -11.03 -14.20
CA GLU A 139 -30.15 -11.85 -14.26
C GLU A 139 -29.59 -11.95 -15.69
N PHE A 140 -30.47 -12.11 -16.67
CA PHE A 140 -30.08 -12.08 -18.08
C PHE A 140 -29.41 -10.76 -18.46
N LYS A 141 -30.00 -9.63 -18.09
CA LYS A 141 -29.40 -8.29 -18.32
C LYS A 141 -28.08 -8.10 -17.58
N ARG A 142 -27.95 -8.68 -16.38
CA ARG A 142 -26.70 -8.64 -15.61
C ARG A 142 -25.58 -9.37 -16.37
N MET A 143 -25.85 -10.58 -16.82
CA MET A 143 -24.87 -11.42 -17.50
C MET A 143 -24.40 -10.82 -18.83
N PHE A 144 -25.33 -10.41 -19.67
CA PHE A 144 -25.00 -9.86 -21.00
C PHE A 144 -24.49 -8.43 -20.92
N GLY A 145 -25.01 -7.60 -20.00
CA GLY A 145 -24.54 -6.23 -19.80
C GLY A 145 -23.08 -6.17 -19.35
N MET A 146 -22.62 -7.14 -18.55
CA MET A 146 -21.21 -7.22 -18.16
C MET A 146 -20.31 -7.51 -19.35
N ARG A 147 -20.71 -8.43 -20.26
CA ARG A 147 -19.94 -8.78 -21.46
C ARG A 147 -19.85 -7.63 -22.44
N GLU A 148 -20.98 -6.98 -22.68
CA GLU A 148 -21.05 -5.82 -23.55
C GLU A 148 -20.13 -4.71 -23.03
N LEU A 149 -20.12 -4.49 -21.72
CA LEU A 149 -19.22 -3.53 -21.08
C LEU A 149 -17.74 -3.92 -21.24
N ILE A 150 -17.39 -5.20 -21.06
CA ILE A 150 -16.02 -5.69 -21.25
C ILE A 150 -15.56 -5.45 -22.69
N ALA A 151 -16.37 -5.84 -23.68
CA ALA A 151 -16.08 -5.65 -25.10
C ALA A 151 -15.96 -4.15 -25.46
N TYR A 152 -16.86 -3.34 -24.92
CA TYR A 152 -16.82 -1.89 -25.09
C TYR A 152 -15.54 -1.26 -24.50
N LEU A 153 -15.20 -1.58 -23.26
CA LEU A 153 -14.06 -1.00 -22.58
C LEU A 153 -12.71 -1.49 -23.12
N ALA A 154 -12.68 -2.70 -23.71
CA ALA A 154 -11.48 -3.23 -24.36
C ALA A 154 -10.99 -2.33 -25.51
N GLN A 155 -11.89 -1.65 -26.24
CA GLN A 155 -11.55 -0.69 -27.29
C GLN A 155 -10.72 0.50 -26.79
N PHE A 156 -10.77 0.76 -25.48
CA PHE A 156 -10.04 1.83 -24.80
C PHE A 156 -8.89 1.30 -23.92
N GLU A 157 -8.38 0.10 -24.23
CA GLU A 157 -7.27 -0.55 -23.52
C GLU A 157 -7.55 -0.83 -22.03
N ILE A 158 -8.81 -0.92 -21.62
CA ILE A 158 -9.22 -1.29 -20.27
C ILE A 158 -9.35 -2.80 -20.19
N SER A 159 -8.57 -3.43 -19.32
CA SER A 159 -8.54 -4.88 -19.18
C SER A 159 -9.88 -5.45 -18.69
N PRO A 160 -10.22 -6.72 -19.04
CA PRO A 160 -11.46 -7.36 -18.60
C PRO A 160 -11.67 -7.32 -17.10
N ARG A 161 -10.63 -7.55 -16.31
CA ARG A 161 -10.68 -7.44 -14.84
C ARG A 161 -11.16 -6.06 -14.39
N ARG A 162 -10.60 -4.99 -14.97
CA ARG A 162 -11.01 -3.61 -14.63
C ARG A 162 -12.42 -3.31 -15.09
N ALA A 163 -12.84 -3.84 -16.24
CA ALA A 163 -14.22 -3.71 -16.73
C ALA A 163 -15.22 -4.40 -15.79
N MET A 164 -14.88 -5.56 -15.22
CA MET A 164 -15.69 -6.21 -14.19
C MET A 164 -15.81 -5.38 -12.91
N GLU A 165 -14.72 -4.73 -12.46
CA GLU A 165 -14.77 -3.81 -11.33
C GLU A 165 -15.71 -2.63 -11.61
N VAL A 166 -15.69 -2.10 -12.84
CA VAL A 166 -16.63 -1.05 -13.30
C VAL A 166 -18.07 -1.56 -13.25
N PHE A 167 -18.33 -2.77 -13.75
CA PHE A 167 -19.66 -3.36 -13.72
C PHE A 167 -20.16 -3.60 -12.29
N ARG A 168 -19.29 -4.08 -11.40
CA ARG A 168 -19.64 -4.24 -9.97
C ARG A 168 -20.00 -2.91 -9.30
N THR A 169 -19.37 -1.81 -9.73
CA THR A 169 -19.59 -0.47 -9.16
C THR A 169 -20.90 0.17 -9.66
N PHE A 170 -21.17 0.08 -10.97
CA PHE A 170 -22.30 0.78 -11.59
C PHE A 170 -23.47 -0.13 -12.00
N GLY A 171 -23.29 -1.44 -11.92
CA GLY A 171 -24.30 -2.42 -12.31
C GLY A 171 -24.65 -2.40 -13.81
N PRO A 172 -25.87 -2.85 -14.17
CA PRO A 172 -26.33 -2.91 -15.57
C PRO A 172 -26.37 -1.57 -16.30
N GLY A 173 -26.42 -0.44 -15.54
CA GLY A 173 -26.38 0.92 -16.08
C GLY A 173 -24.97 1.46 -16.37
N ALA A 174 -23.92 0.67 -16.16
CA ALA A 174 -22.53 1.09 -16.28
C ALA A 174 -22.20 1.70 -17.66
N MET A 175 -22.65 1.07 -18.73
CA MET A 175 -22.43 1.53 -20.10
C MET A 175 -22.99 2.94 -20.30
N GLN A 176 -24.26 3.15 -19.94
CA GLN A 176 -24.93 4.45 -20.08
C GLN A 176 -24.29 5.52 -19.21
N ALA A 177 -23.92 5.18 -17.96
CA ALA A 177 -23.27 6.14 -17.05
C ALA A 177 -21.91 6.60 -17.61
N ILE A 178 -21.10 5.66 -18.18
CA ILE A 178 -19.79 5.99 -18.77
C ILE A 178 -19.96 6.81 -20.06
N GLN A 179 -20.95 6.50 -20.89
CA GLN A 179 -21.24 7.29 -22.10
C GLN A 179 -21.62 8.72 -21.78
N GLN A 180 -22.38 8.94 -20.70
CA GLN A 180 -22.74 10.28 -20.23
C GLN A 180 -21.61 11.01 -19.54
N ASN A 181 -20.82 10.28 -18.77
CA ASN A 181 -19.69 10.84 -18.03
C ASN A 181 -18.54 9.82 -17.89
N PRO A 182 -17.60 9.76 -18.85
CA PRO A 182 -16.45 8.87 -18.82
C PRO A 182 -15.56 9.07 -17.58
N TYR A 183 -15.54 10.27 -17.01
CA TYR A 183 -14.67 10.62 -15.88
C TYR A 183 -15.11 9.98 -14.55
N LEU A 184 -16.29 9.34 -14.50
CA LEU A 184 -16.69 8.47 -13.38
C LEU A 184 -15.67 7.33 -13.15
N LEU A 185 -15.02 6.88 -14.22
CA LEU A 185 -13.97 5.86 -14.15
C LEU A 185 -12.74 6.31 -13.34
N CYS A 186 -12.49 7.62 -13.24
CA CYS A 186 -11.40 8.19 -12.47
C CYS A 186 -11.73 8.34 -10.97
N GLY A 187 -13.00 8.16 -10.61
CA GLY A 187 -13.50 8.24 -9.23
C GLY A 187 -13.19 7.00 -8.39
N GLU A 188 -13.45 7.09 -7.08
CA GLU A 188 -13.44 5.93 -6.21
C GLU A 188 -14.69 5.07 -6.41
N PRO A 189 -14.58 3.75 -6.24
CA PRO A 189 -13.38 2.98 -5.89
C PRO A 189 -12.48 2.62 -7.10
N LEU A 190 -12.87 2.96 -8.32
CA LEU A 190 -12.25 2.48 -9.54
C LEU A 190 -10.84 3.04 -9.79
N GLN A 191 -10.66 4.35 -9.69
CA GLN A 191 -9.38 5.05 -9.87
C GLN A 191 -8.63 4.64 -11.16
N LEU A 192 -9.36 4.50 -12.30
CA LEU A 192 -8.73 4.25 -13.60
C LEU A 192 -7.91 5.46 -14.06
N ASP A 193 -6.93 5.21 -14.94
CA ASP A 193 -6.12 6.30 -15.50
C ASP A 193 -6.99 7.30 -16.27
N PHE A 194 -6.71 8.58 -16.09
CA PHE A 194 -7.41 9.68 -16.74
C PHE A 194 -7.39 9.58 -18.27
N ARG A 195 -6.34 8.98 -18.85
CA ARG A 195 -6.22 8.77 -20.29
C ARG A 195 -7.34 7.90 -20.85
N HIS A 196 -7.77 6.86 -20.12
CA HIS A 196 -8.88 6.01 -20.58
C HIS A 196 -10.18 6.81 -20.64
N ALA A 197 -10.46 7.63 -19.62
CA ALA A 197 -11.62 8.52 -19.59
C ALA A 197 -11.57 9.57 -20.73
N ASP A 198 -10.40 10.17 -20.97
CA ASP A 198 -10.20 11.11 -22.08
C ASP A 198 -10.40 10.44 -23.45
N SER A 199 -9.92 9.21 -23.66
CA SER A 199 -10.11 8.46 -24.90
C SER A 199 -11.60 8.18 -25.17
N ILE A 200 -12.36 7.80 -24.13
CA ILE A 200 -13.81 7.60 -24.24
C ILE A 200 -14.51 8.94 -24.52
N ALA A 201 -14.14 10.01 -23.81
CA ALA A 201 -14.70 11.34 -24.03
C ALA A 201 -14.46 11.84 -25.47
N GLN A 202 -13.27 11.60 -26.02
CA GLN A 202 -12.94 11.92 -27.40
C GLN A 202 -13.77 11.11 -28.40
N TYR A 203 -13.98 9.82 -28.14
CA TYR A 203 -14.85 8.98 -28.98
C TYR A 203 -16.26 9.54 -29.09
N TYR A 204 -16.80 10.07 -27.99
CA TYR A 204 -18.11 10.76 -27.97
C TYR A 204 -18.06 12.24 -28.33
N GLN A 205 -16.92 12.74 -28.81
CA GLN A 205 -16.75 14.15 -29.22
C GLN A 205 -17.11 15.16 -28.11
N MET A 206 -16.87 14.79 -26.85
CA MET A 206 -17.11 15.69 -25.73
C MET A 206 -16.12 16.87 -25.78
N ALA A 207 -16.59 18.07 -25.40
CA ALA A 207 -15.75 19.25 -25.39
C ALA A 207 -14.56 19.07 -24.42
N GLY A 208 -13.34 19.45 -24.83
CA GLY A 208 -12.14 19.33 -24.01
C GLY A 208 -12.12 20.19 -22.73
N ASP A 209 -13.09 21.09 -22.60
CA ASP A 209 -13.34 21.95 -21.44
C ASP A 209 -14.70 21.64 -20.76
N CYS A 210 -15.29 20.47 -21.02
CA CYS A 210 -16.53 20.07 -20.34
C CYS A 210 -16.35 20.02 -18.81
N ALA A 211 -17.40 20.34 -18.07
CA ALA A 211 -17.39 20.45 -16.62
C ALA A 211 -16.86 19.15 -15.94
N GLN A 212 -17.27 17.98 -16.45
CA GLN A 212 -16.86 16.68 -15.93
C GLN A 212 -15.34 16.47 -16.04
N ARG A 213 -14.73 16.90 -17.16
CA ARG A 213 -13.27 16.79 -17.37
C ARG A 213 -12.50 17.71 -16.42
N LEU A 214 -12.96 18.98 -16.30
CA LEU A 214 -12.33 19.96 -15.40
C LEU A 214 -12.39 19.52 -13.95
N GLU A 215 -13.55 19.04 -13.50
CA GLU A 215 -13.75 18.48 -12.16
C GLU A 215 -12.82 17.28 -11.91
N ALA A 216 -12.82 16.30 -12.80
CA ALA A 216 -11.99 15.10 -12.68
C ALA A 216 -10.49 15.44 -12.65
N ALA A 217 -10.05 16.44 -13.40
CA ALA A 217 -8.68 16.94 -13.40
C ALA A 217 -8.27 17.53 -12.04
N LEU A 218 -9.15 18.32 -11.41
CA LEU A 218 -8.93 18.89 -10.07
C LEU A 218 -8.82 17.79 -9.02
N LEU A 219 -9.79 16.87 -9.00
CA LEU A 219 -9.80 15.73 -8.08
C LEU A 219 -8.57 14.84 -8.26
N ARG A 220 -8.20 14.52 -9.51
CA ARG A 220 -7.00 13.73 -9.80
C ARG A 220 -5.73 14.44 -9.35
N THR A 221 -5.63 15.75 -9.55
CA THR A 221 -4.46 16.53 -9.11
C THR A 221 -4.29 16.46 -7.60
N LEU A 222 -5.37 16.61 -6.83
CA LEU A 222 -5.33 16.51 -5.37
C LEU A 222 -4.99 15.07 -4.93
N ARG A 223 -5.60 14.03 -5.51
CA ARG A 223 -5.29 12.63 -5.19
C ARG A 223 -3.84 12.27 -5.51
N HIS A 224 -3.33 12.71 -6.67
CA HIS A 224 -1.92 12.52 -7.04
C HIS A 224 -0.98 13.16 -6.02
N ASN A 225 -1.29 14.38 -5.58
CA ASN A 225 -0.49 15.09 -4.58
C ASN A 225 -0.66 14.48 -3.17
N ALA A 226 -1.80 13.91 -2.84
CA ALA A 226 -1.97 13.10 -1.63
C ALA A 226 -1.05 11.86 -1.64
N GLY A 227 -0.88 11.20 -2.78
CA GLY A 227 0.12 10.15 -2.98
C GLY A 227 1.58 10.64 -2.83
N ASN A 228 1.84 11.94 -3.00
CA ASN A 228 3.13 12.58 -2.73
C ASN A 228 3.25 13.08 -1.27
N GLY A 229 2.24 12.83 -0.44
CA GLY A 229 2.24 13.14 0.98
C GLY A 229 1.58 14.46 1.37
N HIS A 230 1.00 15.23 0.46
CA HIS A 230 0.25 16.44 0.77
C HIS A 230 -1.17 16.10 1.23
N THR A 231 -1.73 16.82 2.19
CA THR A 231 -3.15 16.71 2.56
C THR A 231 -4.01 17.74 1.84
N CYS A 232 -3.40 18.86 1.43
CA CYS A 232 -4.04 19.95 0.73
C CYS A 232 -3.09 20.60 -0.28
N LEU A 233 -3.60 21.49 -1.10
CA LEU A 233 -2.81 22.36 -1.96
C LEU A 233 -3.31 23.81 -1.86
N PRO A 234 -2.41 24.81 -1.94
CA PRO A 234 -2.83 26.19 -2.17
C PRO A 234 -3.66 26.29 -3.45
N ARG A 235 -4.76 27.08 -3.43
CA ARG A 235 -5.67 27.26 -4.58
C ARG A 235 -4.91 27.58 -5.87
N ALA A 236 -3.98 28.50 -5.82
CA ALA A 236 -3.21 28.92 -6.99
C ALA A 236 -2.40 27.76 -7.58
N GLN A 237 -1.72 26.99 -6.73
CA GLN A 237 -0.90 25.85 -7.16
C GLN A 237 -1.75 24.69 -7.71
N LEU A 238 -2.93 24.44 -7.14
CA LEU A 238 -3.87 23.44 -7.65
C LEU A 238 -4.31 23.82 -9.08
N LEU A 239 -4.72 25.07 -9.27
CA LEU A 239 -5.18 25.56 -10.58
C LEU A 239 -4.06 25.51 -11.64
N GLU A 240 -2.85 25.94 -11.29
CA GLU A 240 -1.68 25.88 -12.19
C GLU A 240 -1.33 24.42 -12.55
N THR A 241 -1.29 23.53 -11.56
CA THR A 241 -0.94 22.13 -11.79
C THR A 241 -2.00 21.43 -12.65
N ALA A 242 -3.27 21.66 -12.38
CA ALA A 242 -4.37 21.09 -13.16
C ALA A 242 -4.42 21.69 -14.58
N SER A 243 -4.17 22.99 -14.73
CA SER A 243 -4.06 23.69 -16.02
C SER A 243 -2.98 23.06 -16.91
N ASN A 244 -1.79 22.85 -16.35
CA ASN A 244 -0.68 22.20 -17.05
C ASN A 244 -0.99 20.73 -17.41
N PHE A 245 -1.75 20.03 -16.56
CA PHE A 245 -2.09 18.62 -16.77
C PHE A 245 -3.05 18.42 -17.94
N ILE A 246 -4.12 19.25 -18.06
CA ILE A 246 -5.15 19.08 -19.09
C ILE A 246 -5.09 20.11 -20.21
N HIS A 247 -4.09 21.01 -20.19
CA HIS A 247 -3.88 22.10 -21.16
C HIS A 247 -5.12 23.00 -21.33
N GLN A 248 -5.74 23.40 -20.21
CA GLN A 248 -6.87 24.34 -20.19
C GLN A 248 -6.51 25.59 -19.36
N PRO A 249 -7.06 26.77 -19.71
CA PRO A 249 -6.79 28.01 -18.98
C PRO A 249 -7.20 27.90 -17.50
N PRO A 250 -6.41 28.49 -16.58
CA PRO A 250 -6.72 28.45 -15.13
C PRO A 250 -8.10 29.04 -14.77
N GLU A 251 -8.60 29.99 -15.54
CA GLU A 251 -9.90 30.64 -15.29
C GLU A 251 -11.07 29.67 -15.42
N LYS A 252 -11.02 28.74 -16.39
CA LYS A 252 -12.03 27.70 -16.55
C LYS A 252 -12.02 26.73 -15.39
N LEU A 253 -10.82 26.35 -14.95
CA LEU A 253 -10.62 25.49 -13.78
C LEU A 253 -11.07 26.17 -12.49
N ALA A 254 -10.91 27.50 -12.37
CA ALA A 254 -11.36 28.24 -11.19
C ALA A 254 -12.90 28.16 -11.01
N ALA A 255 -13.66 28.31 -12.10
CA ALA A 255 -15.12 28.16 -12.06
C ALA A 255 -15.55 26.72 -11.69
N ALA A 256 -14.87 25.71 -12.26
CA ALA A 256 -15.11 24.31 -11.91
C ALA A 256 -14.75 24.02 -10.45
N LEU A 257 -13.65 24.58 -9.94
CA LEU A 257 -13.25 24.46 -8.54
C LEU A 257 -14.30 25.04 -7.59
N ASP A 258 -14.80 26.25 -7.88
CA ASP A 258 -15.82 26.88 -7.06
C ASP A 258 -17.12 26.06 -7.04
N SER A 259 -17.51 25.46 -8.18
CA SER A 259 -18.61 24.50 -8.26
C SER A 259 -18.36 23.24 -7.42
N CYS A 260 -17.14 22.67 -7.46
CA CYS A 260 -16.78 21.52 -6.64
C CYS A 260 -16.85 21.83 -5.13
N ILE A 261 -16.47 23.03 -4.73
CA ILE A 261 -16.57 23.48 -3.33
C ILE A 261 -18.04 23.63 -2.92
N GLN A 262 -18.85 24.29 -3.75
CA GLN A 262 -20.29 24.46 -3.49
C GLN A 262 -21.05 23.14 -3.38
N THR A 263 -20.66 22.14 -4.18
CA THR A 263 -21.27 20.79 -4.17
C THR A 263 -20.67 19.85 -3.11
N GLY A 264 -19.72 20.31 -2.32
CA GLY A 264 -19.07 19.52 -1.27
C GLY A 264 -18.11 18.43 -1.77
N LYS A 265 -17.79 18.40 -3.08
CA LYS A 265 -16.80 17.47 -3.64
C LYS A 265 -15.36 17.82 -3.24
N LEU A 266 -15.11 19.09 -2.99
CA LEU A 266 -13.88 19.64 -2.46
C LEU A 266 -14.17 20.55 -1.27
N ALA A 267 -13.21 20.69 -0.37
CA ALA A 267 -13.31 21.58 0.77
C ALA A 267 -12.22 22.67 0.70
N VAL A 268 -12.53 23.84 1.27
CA VAL A 268 -11.57 24.95 1.38
C VAL A 268 -11.37 25.34 2.84
N ARG A 269 -10.11 25.62 3.21
CA ARG A 269 -9.73 26.22 4.49
C ARG A 269 -8.80 27.39 4.27
N MET A 270 -8.95 28.41 5.09
CA MET A 270 -8.07 29.59 5.06
C MET A 270 -7.01 29.46 6.13
N PHE A 271 -5.73 29.50 5.73
CA PHE A 271 -4.60 29.56 6.66
C PHE A 271 -3.75 30.78 6.29
N ASP A 272 -3.53 31.66 7.23
CA ASP A 272 -2.75 32.91 7.05
C ASP A 272 -3.17 33.71 5.81
N GLY A 273 -4.48 33.80 5.58
CA GLY A 273 -5.06 34.54 4.43
C GLY A 273 -4.95 33.80 3.08
N THR A 274 -4.37 32.61 3.04
CA THR A 274 -4.23 31.78 1.83
C THR A 274 -5.29 30.68 1.80
N PRO A 275 -6.05 30.52 0.70
CA PRO A 275 -7.00 29.42 0.57
C PRO A 275 -6.30 28.12 0.19
N TYR A 276 -6.53 27.07 0.97
CA TYR A 276 -6.07 25.70 0.74
C TYR A 276 -7.24 24.81 0.39
N ILE A 277 -7.06 24.00 -0.63
CA ILE A 277 -8.07 23.07 -1.15
C ILE A 277 -7.75 21.65 -0.73
N TYR A 278 -8.76 20.95 -0.23
CA TYR A 278 -8.70 19.61 0.31
C TYR A 278 -9.65 18.64 -0.39
N LEU A 279 -9.28 17.37 -0.36
CA LEU A 279 -10.26 16.30 -0.39
C LEU A 279 -11.00 16.29 0.95
N PRO A 280 -12.34 16.23 0.99
CA PRO A 280 -13.13 16.38 2.23
C PRO A 280 -12.73 15.40 3.33
N ASP A 281 -12.42 14.16 2.95
CA ASP A 281 -12.01 13.11 3.85
C ASP A 281 -10.64 13.34 4.51
N LEU A 282 -9.71 14.03 3.82
CA LEU A 282 -8.42 14.40 4.38
C LEU A 282 -8.54 15.59 5.33
N LEU A 283 -9.41 16.55 5.01
CA LEU A 283 -9.70 17.66 5.92
C LEU A 283 -10.36 17.16 7.21
N ALA A 284 -11.37 16.29 7.09
CA ALA A 284 -12.02 15.69 8.25
C ALA A 284 -11.02 14.94 9.13
N ALA A 285 -10.11 14.19 8.50
CA ALA A 285 -9.08 13.46 9.23
C ALA A 285 -8.11 14.38 10.00
N GLU A 286 -7.64 15.47 9.38
CA GLU A 286 -6.79 16.45 10.08
C GLU A 286 -7.55 17.18 11.20
N GLN A 287 -8.83 17.48 10.97
CA GLN A 287 -9.67 18.12 11.99
C GLN A 287 -9.88 17.22 13.20
N ASP A 288 -10.26 15.95 13.00
CA ASP A 288 -10.44 14.96 14.07
C ASP A 288 -9.15 14.80 14.91
N ILE A 289 -8.00 14.77 14.23
CA ILE A 289 -6.69 14.70 14.88
C ILE A 289 -6.43 15.96 15.71
N ALA A 290 -6.65 17.14 15.14
CA ALA A 290 -6.43 18.42 15.81
C ALA A 290 -7.31 18.53 17.06
N ASP A 291 -8.60 18.24 16.93
CA ASP A 291 -9.57 18.30 18.03
C ASP A 291 -9.20 17.32 19.15
N ARG A 292 -8.81 16.11 18.80
CA ARG A 292 -8.41 15.09 19.75
C ARG A 292 -7.14 15.48 20.52
N LEU A 293 -6.09 15.93 19.81
CA LEU A 293 -4.85 16.37 20.45
C LEU A 293 -5.06 17.62 21.32
N ALA A 294 -5.89 18.56 20.84
CA ALA A 294 -6.25 19.76 21.60
C ALA A 294 -6.98 19.40 22.91
N MET A 295 -7.96 18.49 22.83
CA MET A 295 -8.69 18.00 24.00
C MET A 295 -7.75 17.34 25.02
N LEU A 296 -6.84 16.48 24.58
CA LEU A 296 -5.88 15.82 25.46
C LEU A 296 -4.90 16.81 26.10
N THR A 297 -4.45 17.82 25.33
CA THR A 297 -3.53 18.86 25.82
C THR A 297 -4.19 19.76 26.87
N ARG A 298 -5.48 20.08 26.71
CA ARG A 298 -6.26 20.90 27.65
C ARG A 298 -6.66 20.17 28.91
N ARG A 299 -6.78 18.85 28.86
CA ARG A 299 -7.16 18.04 30.01
C ARG A 299 -6.12 18.22 31.12
N GLY A 300 -6.58 18.50 32.32
CA GLY A 300 -5.70 18.77 33.48
C GLY A 300 -4.68 17.66 33.67
N LYS A 301 -3.51 18.10 34.19
CA LYS A 301 -2.37 17.20 34.46
C LYS A 301 -2.75 16.12 35.46
N GLN A 302 -2.21 14.93 35.27
CA GLN A 302 -2.37 13.83 36.20
C GLN A 302 -1.45 14.02 37.40
N THR A 303 -1.89 13.60 38.57
CA THR A 303 -1.09 13.67 39.78
C THR A 303 -0.32 12.37 39.95
N ALA A 304 0.96 12.38 39.63
CA ALA A 304 1.85 11.25 39.88
C ALA A 304 2.50 11.44 41.27
N ARG A 305 2.17 10.59 42.25
CA ARG A 305 2.76 10.64 43.59
C ARG A 305 4.17 10.07 43.60
N ASN A 306 5.09 10.75 44.30
CA ASN A 306 6.48 10.29 44.48
C ASN A 306 7.26 10.03 43.20
N LEU A 307 6.93 10.69 42.08
CA LEU A 307 7.50 10.43 40.75
C LEU A 307 9.02 10.48 40.72
N ASP A 308 9.65 11.55 41.33
CA ASP A 308 11.10 11.67 41.36
C ASP A 308 11.75 10.53 42.15
N LYS A 309 11.12 10.08 43.26
CA LYS A 309 11.58 8.93 44.01
C LYS A 309 11.49 7.64 43.20
N ASN A 310 10.40 7.48 42.47
CA ASN A 310 10.23 6.30 41.57
C ASN A 310 11.27 6.29 40.44
N ILE A 311 11.59 7.46 39.85
CA ILE A 311 12.66 7.57 38.86
C ILE A 311 14.01 7.20 39.47
N GLN A 312 14.33 7.66 40.71
CA GLN A 312 15.57 7.29 41.42
C GLN A 312 15.65 5.78 41.69
N ILE A 313 14.54 5.14 42.06
CA ILE A 313 14.49 3.68 42.26
C ILE A 313 14.80 2.96 40.95
N LEU A 314 14.26 3.44 39.82
CA LEU A 314 14.56 2.86 38.51
C LEU A 314 16.05 3.05 38.15
N GLU A 315 16.62 4.20 38.38
CA GLU A 315 18.06 4.46 38.16
C GLU A 315 18.94 3.49 38.95
N LEU A 316 18.62 3.29 40.23
CA LEU A 316 19.32 2.34 41.09
C LEU A 316 19.19 0.89 40.60
N ALA A 317 17.98 0.51 40.19
CA ALA A 317 17.73 -0.84 39.69
C ALA A 317 18.44 -1.15 38.34
N GLN A 318 18.61 -0.12 37.51
CA GLN A 318 19.26 -0.24 36.20
C GLN A 318 20.78 0.02 36.24
N GLY A 319 21.28 0.61 37.34
CA GLY A 319 22.71 0.89 37.51
C GLY A 319 23.23 2.08 36.70
N PHE A 320 22.34 2.95 36.18
CA PHE A 320 22.71 4.20 35.50
C PHE A 320 21.69 5.30 35.74
N ALA A 321 22.13 6.55 35.60
CA ALA A 321 21.26 7.71 35.73
C ALA A 321 20.70 8.14 34.37
N TYR A 322 19.42 8.52 34.33
CA TYR A 322 18.82 9.13 33.16
C TYR A 322 19.32 10.57 32.95
N ALA A 323 19.53 10.95 31.69
CA ALA A 323 19.86 12.31 31.33
C ALA A 323 18.69 13.28 31.67
N PRO A 324 18.99 14.59 31.84
CA PRO A 324 17.97 15.58 32.20
C PRO A 324 16.72 15.56 31.33
N LEU A 325 16.88 15.51 29.99
CA LEU A 325 15.78 15.44 29.02
C LEU A 325 15.03 14.11 29.09
N GLN A 326 15.70 13.00 29.39
CA GLN A 326 15.01 11.71 29.59
C GLN A 326 14.14 11.76 30.85
N LYS A 327 14.65 12.32 31.96
CA LYS A 327 13.85 12.55 33.19
C LYS A 327 12.65 13.44 32.92
N GLU A 328 12.83 14.52 32.14
CA GLU A 328 11.74 15.39 31.72
C GLU A 328 10.68 14.62 30.91
N ALA A 329 11.11 13.81 29.95
CA ALA A 329 10.21 12.98 29.16
C ALA A 329 9.43 11.99 30.02
N ILE A 330 10.10 11.32 30.95
CA ILE A 330 9.45 10.41 31.91
C ILE A 330 8.41 11.16 32.75
N ARG A 331 8.78 12.34 33.31
CA ARG A 331 7.84 13.16 34.11
C ARG A 331 6.61 13.56 33.25
N LYS A 332 6.84 14.10 32.06
CA LYS A 332 5.74 14.49 31.16
C LYS A 332 4.87 13.31 30.78
N ALA A 333 5.44 12.13 30.50
CA ALA A 333 4.67 10.92 30.18
C ALA A 333 3.73 10.49 31.32
N MET A 334 4.14 10.76 32.58
CA MET A 334 3.33 10.40 33.74
C MET A 334 2.32 11.49 34.14
N THR A 335 2.52 12.74 33.72
CA THR A 335 1.66 13.86 34.09
C THR A 335 0.78 14.41 32.99
N GLU A 336 1.23 14.37 31.73
CA GLU A 336 0.47 14.88 30.59
C GLU A 336 -0.39 13.78 29.95
N ASN A 337 -1.48 14.16 29.27
CA ASN A 337 -2.33 13.19 28.57
C ASN A 337 -1.91 12.96 27.10
N CYS A 338 -1.08 13.85 26.57
CA CYS A 338 -0.45 13.72 25.26
C CYS A 338 1.01 14.13 25.34
N LEU A 339 1.91 13.35 24.75
CA LEU A 339 3.34 13.63 24.73
C LEU A 339 3.93 13.24 23.38
N VAL A 340 4.79 14.09 22.84
CA VAL A 340 5.70 13.78 21.74
C VAL A 340 7.10 13.58 22.30
N LEU A 341 7.70 12.41 22.06
CA LEU A 341 9.09 12.08 22.36
C LEU A 341 9.85 11.91 21.06
N THR A 342 10.71 12.84 20.70
CA THR A 342 11.49 12.80 19.46
C THR A 342 12.99 12.84 19.74
N GLY A 343 13.79 12.42 18.74
CA GLY A 343 15.25 12.46 18.82
C GLY A 343 15.89 11.53 17.79
N GLY A 344 17.15 11.76 17.49
CA GLY A 344 17.94 10.97 16.53
C GLY A 344 18.37 9.59 17.07
N PRO A 345 19.20 8.86 16.32
CA PRO A 345 19.78 7.61 16.77
C PRO A 345 20.72 7.83 17.97
N GLY A 346 20.76 6.86 18.88
CA GLY A 346 21.64 6.91 20.04
C GLY A 346 21.24 7.88 21.17
N THR A 347 20.09 8.58 21.06
CA THR A 347 19.61 9.53 22.10
C THR A 347 18.82 8.86 23.22
N GLY A 348 18.65 7.54 23.19
CA GLY A 348 18.04 6.79 24.29
C GLY A 348 16.51 6.81 24.31
N LYS A 349 15.82 7.03 23.19
CA LYS A 349 14.34 6.95 23.08
C LYS A 349 13.80 5.66 23.69
N THR A 350 14.34 4.51 23.29
CA THR A 350 13.89 3.20 23.78
C THR A 350 14.11 3.02 25.28
N THR A 351 15.24 3.50 25.80
CA THR A 351 15.54 3.49 27.25
C THR A 351 14.50 4.31 28.02
N THR A 352 14.14 5.48 27.48
CA THR A 352 13.12 6.35 28.07
C THR A 352 11.73 5.69 28.02
N VAL A 353 11.36 5.07 26.88
CA VAL A 353 10.10 4.32 26.74
C VAL A 353 10.02 3.16 27.74
N ASN A 354 11.12 2.42 27.95
CA ASN A 354 11.17 1.34 28.94
C ASN A 354 10.94 1.84 30.37
N ALA A 355 11.52 2.99 30.73
CA ALA A 355 11.27 3.60 32.03
C ALA A 355 9.81 4.02 32.20
N ILE A 356 9.23 4.63 31.18
CA ILE A 356 7.81 5.03 31.16
C ILE A 356 6.91 3.80 31.34
N LEU A 357 7.17 2.72 30.61
CA LEU A 357 6.42 1.47 30.71
C LEU A 357 6.44 0.87 32.11
N GLN A 358 7.62 0.81 32.73
CA GLN A 358 7.75 0.28 34.10
C GLN A 358 6.95 1.11 35.10
N LEU A 359 6.93 2.43 34.96
CA LEU A 359 6.15 3.31 35.84
C LEU A 359 4.64 3.16 35.61
N LEU A 360 4.20 3.08 34.38
CA LEU A 360 2.79 2.86 34.02
C LEU A 360 2.26 1.53 34.55
N GLU A 361 3.07 0.46 34.45
CA GLU A 361 2.71 -0.86 34.98
C GLU A 361 2.62 -0.86 36.51
N ASN A 362 3.49 -0.12 37.20
CA ASN A 362 3.42 0.03 38.63
C ASN A 362 2.11 0.75 39.08
N GLU A 363 1.55 1.59 38.21
CA GLU A 363 0.26 2.27 38.43
C GLU A 363 -0.94 1.41 37.96
N ALA A 364 -0.70 0.15 37.53
CA ALA A 364 -1.70 -0.79 36.99
C ALA A 364 -2.43 -0.29 35.74
N GLU A 365 -1.79 0.57 34.93
CA GLU A 365 -2.31 1.07 33.67
C GLU A 365 -2.24 0.02 32.57
N ARG A 366 -3.29 -0.10 31.77
CA ARG A 366 -3.31 -0.96 30.59
C ARG A 366 -2.68 -0.26 29.40
N VAL A 367 -1.46 -0.63 29.10
CA VAL A 367 -0.67 -0.01 28.04
C VAL A 367 -0.78 -0.81 26.74
N ALA A 368 -1.17 -0.16 25.66
CA ALA A 368 -1.07 -0.71 24.30
C ALA A 368 0.20 -0.18 23.61
N LEU A 369 1.10 -1.10 23.22
CA LEU A 369 2.30 -0.78 22.46
C LEU A 369 2.04 -1.05 20.99
N CYS A 370 2.28 -0.07 20.13
CA CYS A 370 2.09 -0.24 18.70
C CYS A 370 3.12 0.52 17.85
N ALA A 371 3.23 0.08 16.59
CA ALA A 371 4.07 0.69 15.57
C ALA A 371 3.40 0.55 14.20
N PRO A 372 3.78 1.34 13.18
CA PRO A 372 3.15 1.27 11.86
C PRO A 372 3.47 -0.02 11.09
N THR A 373 4.64 -0.63 11.32
CA THR A 373 5.09 -1.82 10.57
C THR A 373 5.33 -3.02 11.48
N GLY A 374 5.23 -4.25 10.91
CA GLY A 374 5.47 -5.49 11.63
C GLY A 374 6.88 -5.56 12.22
N ARG A 375 7.89 -5.08 11.50
CA ARG A 375 9.28 -5.04 11.95
C ARG A 375 9.50 -4.08 13.11
N ALA A 376 8.95 -2.87 13.01
CA ALA A 376 9.03 -1.91 14.11
C ALA A 376 8.32 -2.44 15.36
N ALA A 377 7.15 -3.06 15.23
CA ALA A 377 6.44 -3.69 16.34
C ALA A 377 7.23 -4.86 16.95
N LYS A 378 7.82 -5.73 16.12
CA LYS A 378 8.69 -6.82 16.60
C LYS A 378 9.89 -6.28 17.37
N ARG A 379 10.59 -5.29 16.79
CA ARG A 379 11.72 -4.64 17.44
C ARG A 379 11.33 -3.99 18.77
N LEU A 380 10.21 -3.29 18.80
CA LEU A 380 9.68 -2.69 20.04
C LEU A 380 9.41 -3.77 21.09
N SER A 381 8.86 -4.93 20.69
CA SER A 381 8.65 -6.07 21.58
C SER A 381 9.95 -6.64 22.13
N GLU A 382 10.97 -6.82 21.27
CA GLU A 382 12.30 -7.33 21.70
C GLU A 382 13.01 -6.38 22.67
N LEU A 383 12.93 -5.08 22.41
CA LEU A 383 13.62 -4.06 23.22
C LEU A 383 12.91 -3.78 24.55
N THR A 384 11.58 -3.90 24.57
CA THR A 384 10.79 -3.65 25.80
C THR A 384 10.50 -4.90 26.61
N GLY A 385 10.67 -6.09 26.02
CA GLY A 385 10.24 -7.36 26.62
C GLY A 385 8.72 -7.52 26.71
N ARG A 386 7.95 -6.65 26.04
CA ARG A 386 6.48 -6.62 26.06
C ARG A 386 5.91 -6.81 24.67
N LYS A 387 4.68 -7.33 24.61
CA LYS A 387 4.02 -7.55 23.33
C LYS A 387 3.61 -6.21 22.70
N ALA A 388 4.22 -5.88 21.56
CA ALA A 388 3.79 -4.80 20.69
C ALA A 388 3.13 -5.36 19.43
N SER A 389 2.25 -4.59 18.80
CA SER A 389 1.56 -4.97 17.56
C SER A 389 1.63 -3.86 16.51
N THR A 390 1.29 -4.17 15.27
CA THR A 390 1.05 -3.10 14.30
C THR A 390 -0.25 -2.37 14.64
N ILE A 391 -0.36 -1.08 14.22
CA ILE A 391 -1.61 -0.32 14.37
C ILE A 391 -2.76 -1.09 13.72
N HIS A 392 -2.58 -1.61 12.51
CA HIS A 392 -3.58 -2.41 11.79
C HIS A 392 -4.05 -3.64 12.60
N ARG A 393 -3.10 -4.36 13.22
CA ARG A 393 -3.44 -5.52 14.06
C ARG A 393 -4.10 -5.14 15.37
N LEU A 394 -3.73 -3.97 15.93
CA LEU A 394 -4.37 -3.45 17.14
C LEU A 394 -5.83 -3.07 16.88
N LEU A 395 -6.11 -2.50 15.69
CA LEU A 395 -7.44 -2.10 15.26
C LEU A 395 -8.27 -3.27 14.70
N GLU A 396 -7.66 -4.41 14.41
CA GLU A 396 -8.26 -5.59 13.77
C GLU A 396 -8.94 -5.24 12.44
N VAL A 397 -8.31 -5.66 11.35
CA VAL A 397 -8.81 -5.36 9.99
C VAL A 397 -9.96 -6.29 9.63
N ASP A 398 -11.06 -5.73 9.15
CA ASP A 398 -12.22 -6.44 8.61
C ASP A 398 -12.25 -6.26 7.07
N TYR A 399 -12.40 -7.38 6.38
CA TYR A 399 -12.47 -7.44 4.91
C TYR A 399 -13.88 -7.74 4.40
N THR A 400 -14.87 -7.85 5.28
CA THR A 400 -16.24 -8.14 4.87
C THR A 400 -16.81 -7.00 4.01
N GLY A 401 -17.22 -7.31 2.79
CA GLY A 401 -17.82 -6.34 1.87
C GLY A 401 -16.86 -5.67 0.88
N GLY A 402 -15.61 -6.13 0.74
CA GLY A 402 -14.67 -5.62 -0.28
C GLY A 402 -14.03 -4.25 0.04
N VAL A 403 -14.39 -3.64 1.16
CA VAL A 403 -13.80 -2.39 1.66
C VAL A 403 -13.04 -2.70 2.94
N VAL A 404 -11.78 -2.29 3.00
CA VAL A 404 -10.97 -2.44 4.21
C VAL A 404 -11.52 -1.52 5.30
N SER A 405 -11.97 -2.10 6.41
CA SER A 405 -12.45 -1.39 7.60
C SER A 405 -11.77 -1.91 8.86
N PHE A 406 -11.99 -1.25 9.99
CA PHE A 406 -11.43 -1.67 11.28
C PHE A 406 -12.54 -2.08 12.24
N ILE A 407 -12.36 -3.22 12.92
CA ILE A 407 -13.27 -3.70 13.94
C ILE A 407 -13.29 -2.76 15.15
N HIS A 408 -12.08 -2.31 15.56
CA HIS A 408 -11.98 -1.26 16.58
C HIS A 408 -12.06 0.11 15.91
N ASN A 409 -13.08 0.88 16.29
CA ASN A 409 -13.43 2.20 15.78
C ASN A 409 -14.19 3.00 16.86
N ASP A 410 -14.85 4.08 16.51
CA ASP A 410 -15.65 4.93 17.38
C ASP A 410 -16.81 4.21 18.10
N LYS A 411 -17.30 3.10 17.53
CA LYS A 411 -18.38 2.28 18.10
C LYS A 411 -17.86 1.11 18.95
N ASN A 412 -16.61 0.69 18.72
CA ASN A 412 -15.98 -0.43 19.42
C ASN A 412 -14.58 -0.05 19.89
N LEU A 413 -14.49 0.64 21.01
CA LEU A 413 -13.27 1.21 21.52
C LEU A 413 -12.29 0.18 22.07
N LEU A 414 -10.99 0.45 21.90
CA LEU A 414 -9.90 -0.31 22.52
C LEU A 414 -9.94 -0.21 24.06
N LYS A 415 -9.62 -1.33 24.72
CA LYS A 415 -9.60 -1.42 26.19
C LYS A 415 -8.20 -1.12 26.73
N CYS A 416 -7.67 0.08 26.45
CA CYS A 416 -6.40 0.57 26.97
C CYS A 416 -6.55 1.94 27.64
N ASP A 417 -5.65 2.24 28.56
CA ASP A 417 -5.61 3.51 29.29
C ASP A 417 -4.50 4.43 28.73
N VAL A 418 -3.45 3.81 28.17
CA VAL A 418 -2.33 4.50 27.50
C VAL A 418 -2.00 3.78 26.20
N VAL A 419 -1.78 4.53 25.13
CA VAL A 419 -1.18 4.06 23.87
C VAL A 419 0.21 4.66 23.73
N ILE A 420 1.22 3.83 23.51
CA ILE A 420 2.56 4.24 23.11
C ILE A 420 2.74 3.83 21.65
N LEU A 421 2.91 4.81 20.79
CA LEU A 421 3.07 4.65 19.35
C LEU A 421 4.49 4.98 18.95
N ASP A 422 5.28 3.97 18.59
CA ASP A 422 6.66 4.14 18.12
C ASP A 422 6.71 4.27 16.57
N GLU A 423 7.83 4.78 16.06
CA GLU A 423 8.05 5.10 14.64
C GLU A 423 6.95 5.99 14.04
N MET A 424 6.53 7.01 14.82
CA MET A 424 5.43 7.92 14.47
C MET A 424 5.66 8.66 13.15
N SER A 425 6.91 8.86 12.71
CA SER A 425 7.24 9.49 11.43
C SER A 425 6.64 8.76 10.22
N MET A 426 6.37 7.45 10.35
CA MET A 426 5.81 6.62 9.29
C MET A 426 4.28 6.59 9.24
N VAL A 427 3.60 7.21 10.21
CA VAL A 427 2.14 7.16 10.34
C VAL A 427 1.50 8.31 9.58
N ASP A 428 0.62 7.98 8.63
CA ASP A 428 -0.14 8.96 7.87
C ASP A 428 -1.43 9.42 8.59
N VAL A 429 -2.07 10.44 8.05
CA VAL A 429 -3.26 11.08 8.62
C VAL A 429 -4.41 10.08 8.76
N LYS A 430 -4.65 9.23 7.77
CA LYS A 430 -5.77 8.28 7.81
C LYS A 430 -5.58 7.19 8.85
N LEU A 431 -4.38 6.63 8.92
CA LEU A 431 -4.08 5.59 9.91
C LEU A 431 -4.11 6.13 11.33
N PHE A 432 -3.61 7.36 11.53
CA PHE A 432 -3.67 7.99 12.87
C PHE A 432 -5.10 8.37 13.25
N GLN A 433 -5.89 8.90 12.32
CA GLN A 433 -7.32 9.14 12.53
C GLN A 433 -8.05 7.87 12.99
N ALA A 434 -7.83 6.75 12.27
CA ALA A 434 -8.45 5.48 12.64
C ALA A 434 -8.04 5.02 14.05
N LEU A 435 -6.76 5.19 14.41
CA LEU A 435 -6.29 4.85 15.75
C LEU A 435 -6.96 5.70 16.84
N ILE A 436 -6.95 7.03 16.68
CA ILE A 436 -7.53 7.92 17.71
C ILE A 436 -9.05 7.76 17.83
N ALA A 437 -9.75 7.45 16.74
CA ALA A 437 -11.18 7.16 16.76
C ALA A 437 -11.51 5.91 17.61
N ALA A 438 -10.63 4.91 17.61
CA ALA A 438 -10.78 3.70 18.40
C ALA A 438 -10.38 3.86 19.89
N LEU A 439 -9.86 5.02 20.30
CA LEU A 439 -9.43 5.26 21.68
C LEU A 439 -10.53 5.93 22.52
N ARG A 440 -10.63 5.53 23.79
CA ARG A 440 -11.45 6.28 24.75
C ARG A 440 -10.97 7.72 24.89
N TYR A 441 -11.87 8.65 25.14
CA TYR A 441 -11.51 10.06 25.36
C TYR A 441 -10.50 10.25 26.51
N SER A 442 -10.48 9.33 27.48
CA SER A 442 -9.55 9.35 28.61
C SER A 442 -8.19 8.71 28.31
N CYS A 443 -8.04 8.02 27.19
CA CYS A 443 -6.82 7.32 26.85
C CYS A 443 -5.67 8.32 26.56
N ARG A 444 -4.55 8.13 27.24
CA ARG A 444 -3.34 8.91 27.01
C ARG A 444 -2.61 8.46 25.73
N ILE A 445 -1.94 9.39 25.06
CA ILE A 445 -1.20 9.11 23.83
C ILE A 445 0.24 9.58 23.97
N ILE A 446 1.19 8.65 23.83
CA ILE A 446 2.62 8.93 23.79
C ILE A 446 3.13 8.59 22.39
N MET A 447 3.48 9.62 21.63
CA MET A 447 4.00 9.54 20.27
C MET A 447 5.53 9.54 20.30
N VAL A 448 6.16 8.47 19.83
CA VAL A 448 7.61 8.31 19.81
C VAL A 448 8.08 8.24 18.36
N GLY A 449 9.12 8.97 18.00
CA GLY A 449 9.63 8.94 16.62
C GLY A 449 10.88 9.78 16.42
N ASP A 450 11.28 9.88 15.18
CA ASP A 450 12.39 10.71 14.74
C ASP A 450 11.90 11.63 13.62
N ALA A 451 11.81 12.93 13.91
CA ALA A 451 11.25 13.93 13.00
C ALA A 451 12.14 14.17 11.76
N ASP A 452 13.42 13.79 11.82
CA ASP A 452 14.38 13.97 10.73
C ASP A 452 14.43 12.78 9.78
N GLN A 453 13.78 11.65 10.11
CA GLN A 453 13.59 10.53 9.19
C GLN A 453 12.60 10.85 8.10
N LEU A 454 12.50 9.92 7.14
CA LEU A 454 11.48 9.99 6.07
C LEU A 454 10.08 10.04 6.70
N PRO A 455 9.23 10.94 6.23
CA PRO A 455 7.82 10.97 6.65
C PRO A 455 7.05 9.76 6.06
N SER A 456 5.78 9.62 6.47
CA SER A 456 4.87 8.58 5.98
C SER A 456 4.80 8.54 4.45
N VAL A 457 4.50 7.37 3.87
CA VAL A 457 4.24 7.27 2.42
C VAL A 457 2.90 7.93 2.09
N GLY A 458 1.90 7.76 2.94
CA GLY A 458 0.58 8.39 2.82
C GLY A 458 0.58 9.90 3.16
N PRO A 459 -0.58 10.56 3.00
CA PRO A 459 -0.71 12.00 3.19
C PRO A 459 -0.51 12.44 4.64
N GLY A 460 0.10 13.61 4.79
CA GLY A 460 0.36 14.26 6.08
C GLY A 460 1.77 14.01 6.65
N ASN A 461 2.09 14.76 7.69
CA ASN A 461 3.31 14.64 8.48
C ASN A 461 2.98 14.94 9.93
N ILE A 462 2.24 14.04 10.58
CA ILE A 462 1.65 14.30 11.91
C ILE A 462 2.72 14.66 12.93
N LEU A 463 3.80 13.88 13.00
CA LEU A 463 4.89 14.12 13.96
C LEU A 463 5.50 15.50 13.76
N GLY A 464 5.88 15.83 12.52
CA GLY A 464 6.49 17.13 12.20
C GLY A 464 5.55 18.31 12.44
N GLU A 465 4.27 18.18 12.04
CA GLU A 465 3.25 19.21 12.23
C GLU A 465 2.94 19.45 13.72
N THR A 466 2.83 18.37 14.50
CA THR A 466 2.59 18.45 15.95
C THR A 466 3.77 19.14 16.67
N ILE A 467 5.00 18.80 16.31
CA ILE A 467 6.20 19.45 16.86
C ILE A 467 6.24 20.93 16.44
N ARG A 468 6.00 21.22 15.15
CA ARG A 468 6.03 22.59 14.61
C ARG A 468 4.96 23.50 15.23
N SER A 469 3.81 22.96 15.60
CA SER A 469 2.78 23.72 16.27
C SER A 469 3.24 24.30 17.62
N GLY A 470 4.16 23.63 18.33
CA GLY A 470 4.61 24.01 19.66
C GLY A 470 3.55 23.88 20.75
N LEU A 471 2.37 23.34 20.42
CA LEU A 471 1.18 23.36 21.29
C LEU A 471 1.02 22.07 22.10
N VAL A 472 1.55 20.97 21.61
CA VAL A 472 1.52 19.66 22.29
C VAL A 472 2.81 19.47 23.09
N PRO A 473 2.74 18.99 24.36
CA PRO A 473 3.92 18.68 25.15
C PRO A 473 4.92 17.83 24.38
N THR A 474 6.11 18.38 24.14
CA THR A 474 7.17 17.75 23.35
C THR A 474 8.46 17.71 24.13
N VAL A 475 9.21 16.61 23.99
CA VAL A 475 10.59 16.49 24.47
C VAL A 475 11.45 16.00 23.33
N CYS A 476 12.48 16.78 23.00
CA CYS A 476 13.46 16.44 21.96
C CYS A 476 14.75 15.96 22.65
N LEU A 477 15.03 14.67 22.55
CA LEU A 477 16.27 14.08 23.06
C LEU A 477 17.41 14.40 22.10
N ASN A 478 18.32 15.24 22.50
CA ASN A 478 19.48 15.70 21.71
C ASN A 478 20.82 15.24 22.29
N GLU A 479 20.83 14.65 23.48
CA GLU A 479 22.06 14.16 24.13
C GLU A 479 22.44 12.78 23.55
N ILE A 480 23.67 12.68 23.04
CA ILE A 480 24.24 11.41 22.57
C ILE A 480 24.92 10.72 23.72
N PHE A 481 24.50 9.49 24.04
CA PHE A 481 25.13 8.74 25.11
C PHE A 481 26.56 8.32 24.78
N ARG A 482 27.41 8.21 25.82
CA ARG A 482 28.84 7.95 25.70
C ARG A 482 29.19 6.75 24.79
N GLN A 483 28.41 5.69 24.80
CA GLN A 483 28.61 4.55 23.90
C GLN A 483 28.28 4.90 22.45
N ALA A 484 27.25 5.70 22.22
CA ALA A 484 26.86 6.16 20.90
C ALA A 484 27.75 7.30 20.37
N ALA A 485 28.37 8.08 21.28
CA ALA A 485 29.30 9.16 20.92
C ALA A 485 30.63 8.66 20.30
N GLN A 486 30.93 7.36 20.38
CA GLN A 486 32.08 6.75 19.72
C GLN A 486 31.74 6.24 18.30
N SER A 487 30.48 6.30 17.88
CA SER A 487 30.01 5.86 16.57
C SER A 487 30.01 7.00 15.57
N LEU A 488 30.79 6.88 14.50
CA LEU A 488 30.76 7.82 13.38
C LEU A 488 29.43 7.77 12.60
N ILE A 489 28.70 6.66 12.65
CA ILE A 489 27.34 6.60 12.08
C ILE A 489 26.45 7.61 12.79
N VAL A 490 26.47 7.64 14.12
CA VAL A 490 25.66 8.56 14.93
C VAL A 490 26.12 10.00 14.74
N GLU A 491 27.43 10.24 14.79
CA GLU A 491 27.99 11.57 14.59
C GLU A 491 27.67 12.11 13.19
N ASN A 492 27.88 11.32 12.16
CA ASN A 492 27.51 11.70 10.78
C ASN A 492 26.01 11.88 10.59
N ALA A 493 25.16 11.14 11.30
CA ALA A 493 23.72 11.39 11.30
C ALA A 493 23.40 12.82 11.80
N HIS A 494 24.05 13.28 12.87
CA HIS A 494 23.90 14.66 13.36
C HIS A 494 24.45 15.69 12.37
N HIS A 495 25.62 15.43 11.75
CA HIS A 495 26.19 16.29 10.71
C HIS A 495 25.25 16.40 9.49
N ILE A 496 24.58 15.32 9.12
CA ILE A 496 23.58 15.36 8.04
C ILE A 496 22.43 16.32 8.39
N ILE A 497 21.92 16.27 9.62
CA ILE A 497 20.82 17.15 10.07
C ILE A 497 21.27 18.62 10.12
N SER A 498 22.44 18.91 10.72
CA SER A 498 22.96 20.25 10.82
C SER A 498 23.49 20.81 9.51
N GLY A 499 23.68 19.95 8.48
CA GLY A 499 24.26 20.33 7.19
C GLY A 499 25.79 20.48 7.23
N GLU A 500 26.42 19.91 8.25
CA GLU A 500 27.88 19.89 8.39
C GLU A 500 28.53 18.81 7.53
N PRO A 501 29.80 18.98 7.12
CA PRO A 501 30.49 17.97 6.33
C PRO A 501 30.61 16.63 7.05
N LEU A 502 30.48 15.53 6.29
CA LEU A 502 30.68 14.19 6.83
C LEU A 502 32.10 13.98 7.33
N LYS A 503 32.23 13.42 8.50
CA LYS A 503 33.52 12.96 9.05
C LYS A 503 33.97 11.69 8.36
N LYS A 504 35.25 11.63 8.03
CA LYS A 504 35.87 10.44 7.43
C LYS A 504 36.26 9.47 8.52
N GLY A 505 35.91 8.20 8.33
CA GLY A 505 36.34 7.14 9.23
C GLY A 505 37.78 6.68 8.99
N GLY A 506 38.46 6.29 10.05
CA GLY A 506 39.71 5.53 10.05
C GLY A 506 39.44 4.03 9.95
N LYS A 507 40.50 3.20 10.06
CA LYS A 507 40.39 1.72 9.83
C LYS A 507 39.48 0.97 10.83
N THR A 508 39.26 1.52 12.00
CA THR A 508 38.49 0.88 13.10
C THR A 508 37.11 1.47 13.27
N ASP A 509 36.72 2.44 12.46
CA ASP A 509 35.45 3.13 12.58
C ASP A 509 34.31 2.37 11.91
N ASP A 510 33.10 2.80 12.18
CA ASP A 510 31.86 2.19 11.74
C ASP A 510 31.21 2.90 10.53
N PHE A 511 31.85 3.99 10.01
CA PHE A 511 31.33 4.74 8.87
C PHE A 511 32.44 4.99 7.83
N PHE A 512 32.13 4.73 6.55
CA PHE A 512 33.05 4.96 5.43
C PHE A 512 32.34 5.66 4.27
N PHE A 513 33.09 6.52 3.59
CA PHE A 513 32.69 7.10 2.31
C PHE A 513 33.69 6.67 1.23
N LEU A 514 33.20 5.93 0.23
CA LEU A 514 33.98 5.43 -0.89
C LEU A 514 33.52 6.17 -2.18
N GLU A 515 34.45 6.86 -2.80
CA GLU A 515 34.16 7.65 -3.99
C GLU A 515 34.11 6.77 -5.24
N ALA A 516 32.96 6.72 -5.91
CA ALA A 516 32.76 5.97 -7.14
C ALA A 516 31.54 6.50 -7.90
N ASP A 517 31.50 6.32 -9.22
CA ASP A 517 30.38 6.74 -10.08
C ASP A 517 30.03 5.66 -11.11
N GLY A 518 28.79 5.69 -11.61
CA GLY A 518 28.29 4.82 -12.67
C GLY A 518 28.51 3.33 -12.41
N ASP A 519 29.04 2.64 -13.40
CA ASP A 519 29.31 1.19 -13.33
C ASP A 519 30.40 0.82 -12.31
N ALA A 520 31.34 1.75 -12.04
CA ALA A 520 32.36 1.53 -11.02
C ALA A 520 31.73 1.50 -9.62
N ALA A 521 30.71 2.31 -9.36
CA ALA A 521 29.97 2.27 -8.10
C ALA A 521 29.19 0.95 -7.98
N GLN A 522 28.53 0.48 -9.04
CA GLN A 522 27.83 -0.82 -9.05
C GLN A 522 28.77 -1.97 -8.71
N LYS A 523 29.92 -2.06 -9.42
CA LYS A 523 30.94 -3.09 -9.18
C LYS A 523 31.50 -3.04 -7.77
N LEU A 524 31.75 -1.84 -7.23
CA LEU A 524 32.24 -1.65 -5.88
C LEU A 524 31.21 -2.09 -4.84
N VAL A 525 29.93 -1.79 -5.02
CA VAL A 525 28.85 -2.27 -4.14
C VAL A 525 28.80 -3.80 -4.15
N CYS A 526 28.82 -4.42 -5.33
CA CYS A 526 28.84 -5.88 -5.45
C CYS A 526 30.06 -6.53 -4.77
N ASP A 527 31.26 -5.97 -4.97
CA ASP A 527 32.51 -6.46 -4.35
C ASP A 527 32.47 -6.30 -2.81
N LEU A 528 31.93 -5.19 -2.31
CA LEU A 528 31.73 -5.00 -0.87
C LEU A 528 30.82 -6.09 -0.29
N VAL A 529 29.68 -6.39 -0.91
CA VAL A 529 28.71 -7.39 -0.43
C VAL A 529 29.27 -8.79 -0.50
N THR A 530 29.93 -9.16 -1.63
CA THR A 530 30.28 -10.55 -1.91
C THR A 530 31.66 -10.95 -1.37
N THR A 531 32.58 -9.98 -1.25
CA THR A 531 33.99 -10.29 -0.99
C THR A 531 34.55 -9.53 0.21
N ARG A 532 34.53 -8.19 0.20
CA ARG A 532 35.28 -7.40 1.20
C ARG A 532 34.71 -7.50 2.59
N LEU A 533 33.40 -7.27 2.76
CA LEU A 533 32.78 -7.29 4.09
C LEU A 533 32.74 -8.69 4.70
N PRO A 534 32.42 -9.76 3.95
CA PRO A 534 32.54 -11.13 4.46
C PRO A 534 33.96 -11.48 4.95
N ARG A 535 35.00 -11.05 4.20
CA ARG A 535 36.40 -11.33 4.58
C ARG A 535 36.89 -10.49 5.77
N SER A 536 36.55 -9.20 5.80
CA SER A 536 37.13 -8.26 6.78
C SER A 536 36.36 -8.22 8.09
N TYR A 537 35.03 -8.42 8.05
CA TYR A 537 34.14 -8.30 9.22
C TYR A 537 33.39 -9.60 9.53
N GLN A 538 33.57 -10.66 8.74
CA GLN A 538 32.87 -11.96 8.88
C GLN A 538 31.34 -11.80 8.79
N PHE A 539 30.84 -10.78 8.09
CA PHE A 539 29.41 -10.62 7.85
C PHE A 539 28.90 -11.63 6.83
N ASP A 540 27.76 -12.25 7.13
CA ASP A 540 27.01 -13.04 6.16
C ASP A 540 26.41 -12.11 5.09
N PRO A 541 26.72 -12.28 3.79
CA PRO A 541 26.29 -11.38 2.72
C PRO A 541 24.78 -11.33 2.55
N VAL A 542 24.05 -12.36 2.98
CA VAL A 542 22.59 -12.43 2.85
C VAL A 542 21.89 -11.93 4.11
N LYS A 543 22.40 -12.28 5.30
CA LYS A 543 21.73 -11.96 6.57
C LYS A 543 22.16 -10.63 7.16
N ASP A 544 23.48 -10.32 7.11
CA ASP A 544 24.03 -9.18 7.85
C ASP A 544 24.16 -7.92 7.00
N ILE A 545 24.27 -8.06 5.66
CA ILE A 545 24.49 -6.94 4.74
C ILE A 545 23.18 -6.58 4.05
N GLN A 546 22.86 -5.29 4.00
CA GLN A 546 21.74 -4.74 3.24
C GLN A 546 22.19 -3.56 2.39
N VAL A 547 21.93 -3.64 1.09
CA VAL A 547 22.10 -2.49 0.20
C VAL A 547 20.82 -1.65 0.22
N LEU A 548 20.94 -0.34 0.49
CA LEU A 548 19.83 0.61 0.58
C LEU A 548 19.91 1.63 -0.56
N CYS A 549 19.12 1.45 -1.61
CA CYS A 549 19.17 2.31 -2.78
C CYS A 549 18.20 3.49 -2.67
N PRO A 550 18.59 4.71 -3.06
CA PRO A 550 17.67 5.83 -3.24
C PRO A 550 16.61 5.57 -4.31
N THR A 551 16.94 4.83 -5.37
CA THR A 551 16.10 4.61 -6.55
C THR A 551 15.95 3.13 -6.91
N LYS A 552 14.93 2.81 -7.71
CA LYS A 552 14.74 1.47 -8.29
C LYS A 552 15.53 1.29 -9.60
N LEU A 553 15.66 2.36 -10.38
CA LEU A 553 16.26 2.35 -11.72
C LEU A 553 17.70 2.85 -11.72
N GLY A 554 18.43 2.54 -12.78
CA GLY A 554 19.84 2.92 -12.98
C GLY A 554 20.82 1.87 -12.46
N PRO A 555 22.13 2.04 -12.74
CA PRO A 555 23.18 1.05 -12.41
C PRO A 555 23.26 0.73 -10.92
N THR A 556 23.05 1.74 -10.06
CA THR A 556 23.03 1.60 -8.60
C THR A 556 21.61 1.52 -8.02
N GLY A 557 20.59 1.29 -8.85
CA GLY A 557 19.20 1.05 -8.44
C GLY A 557 18.96 -0.38 -7.99
N THR A 558 17.85 -0.59 -7.27
CA THR A 558 17.54 -1.92 -6.73
C THR A 558 17.40 -3.00 -7.79
N GLN A 559 16.90 -2.67 -9.00
CA GLN A 559 16.71 -3.66 -10.06
C GLN A 559 18.05 -4.21 -10.57
N ALA A 560 18.97 -3.32 -10.93
CA ALA A 560 20.29 -3.71 -11.44
C ALA A 560 21.11 -4.43 -10.36
N LEU A 561 21.16 -3.87 -9.13
CA LEU A 561 21.93 -4.47 -8.04
C LEU A 561 21.36 -5.81 -7.59
N ASN A 562 20.05 -6.02 -7.58
CA ASN A 562 19.47 -7.33 -7.25
C ASN A 562 19.79 -8.38 -8.30
N ALA A 563 19.79 -8.03 -9.59
CA ALA A 563 20.18 -8.96 -10.66
C ALA A 563 21.64 -9.40 -10.54
N GLU A 564 22.56 -8.45 -10.35
CA GLU A 564 23.99 -8.73 -10.18
C GLU A 564 24.28 -9.50 -8.91
N LEU A 565 23.73 -9.06 -7.77
CA LEU A 565 23.97 -9.73 -6.49
C LEU A 565 23.38 -11.15 -6.47
N GLN A 566 22.21 -11.37 -7.07
CA GLN A 566 21.63 -12.70 -7.22
C GLN A 566 22.56 -13.60 -8.06
N ALA A 567 23.07 -13.09 -9.19
CA ALA A 567 23.98 -13.84 -10.05
C ALA A 567 25.30 -14.21 -9.34
N MET A 568 25.83 -13.33 -8.48
CA MET A 568 27.06 -13.55 -7.74
C MET A 568 26.88 -14.43 -6.50
N LEU A 569 25.83 -14.19 -5.69
CA LEU A 569 25.60 -14.87 -4.40
C LEU A 569 24.85 -16.18 -4.57
N ASN A 570 23.93 -16.24 -5.53
CA ASN A 570 23.03 -17.37 -5.75
C ASN A 570 22.90 -17.72 -7.24
N PRO A 571 24.00 -18.08 -7.93
CA PRO A 571 23.97 -18.41 -9.36
C PRO A 571 23.10 -19.64 -9.66
N PRO A 572 22.57 -19.76 -10.89
CA PRO A 572 21.88 -20.96 -11.32
C PRO A 572 22.80 -22.17 -11.26
N ARG A 573 22.28 -23.31 -10.80
CA ARG A 573 23.04 -24.59 -10.72
C ARG A 573 22.15 -25.74 -11.18
N LYS A 574 22.71 -26.69 -11.91
CA LYS A 574 22.01 -27.91 -12.34
C LYS A 574 21.38 -28.62 -11.12
N GLY A 575 20.08 -28.88 -11.18
CA GLY A 575 19.33 -29.52 -10.09
C GLY A 575 18.82 -28.57 -9.01
N LYS A 576 19.13 -27.27 -9.05
CA LYS A 576 18.56 -26.27 -8.16
C LYS A 576 17.24 -25.79 -8.75
N PRO A 577 16.10 -25.94 -8.03
CA PRO A 577 14.81 -25.50 -8.55
C PRO A 577 14.75 -23.98 -8.67
N GLU A 578 14.20 -23.52 -9.78
CA GLU A 578 13.93 -22.13 -10.09
C GLU A 578 12.43 -21.95 -10.38
N LEU A 579 11.88 -20.81 -10.02
CA LEU A 579 10.49 -20.48 -10.29
C LEU A 579 10.43 -19.08 -10.92
N GLN A 580 9.91 -19.03 -12.15
CA GLN A 580 9.72 -17.77 -12.87
C GLN A 580 8.34 -17.20 -12.56
N SER A 581 8.31 -15.92 -12.20
CA SER A 581 7.08 -15.14 -12.05
C SER A 581 7.25 -13.77 -12.72
N ALA A 582 6.52 -13.54 -13.82
CA ALA A 582 6.68 -12.38 -14.67
C ALA A 582 8.17 -12.18 -15.10
N ALA A 583 8.75 -11.03 -14.81
CA ALA A 583 10.16 -10.71 -15.14
C ALA A 583 11.17 -11.18 -14.07
N ARG A 584 10.76 -11.94 -13.05
CA ARG A 584 11.60 -12.35 -11.92
C ARG A 584 11.84 -13.86 -11.92
N VAL A 585 13.04 -14.26 -11.52
CA VAL A 585 13.39 -15.66 -11.28
C VAL A 585 13.78 -15.81 -9.82
N PHE A 586 13.05 -16.67 -9.11
CA PHE A 586 13.35 -17.02 -7.72
C PHE A 586 14.10 -18.35 -7.65
N ARG A 587 15.09 -18.44 -6.74
CA ARG A 587 15.90 -19.63 -6.48
C ARG A 587 15.92 -19.94 -5.00
N VAL A 588 16.02 -21.20 -4.65
CA VAL A 588 16.26 -21.61 -3.25
C VAL A 588 17.50 -20.90 -2.71
N GLY A 589 17.39 -20.25 -1.55
CA GLY A 589 18.43 -19.43 -0.94
C GLY A 589 18.39 -17.95 -1.28
N ASP A 590 17.49 -17.51 -2.17
CA ASP A 590 17.32 -16.08 -2.44
C ASP A 590 16.77 -15.32 -1.24
N LYS A 591 17.29 -14.10 -1.05
CA LYS A 591 16.71 -13.12 -0.12
C LYS A 591 15.56 -12.41 -0.81
N VAL A 592 14.38 -12.48 -0.22
CA VAL A 592 13.14 -11.91 -0.76
C VAL A 592 12.44 -11.03 0.25
N MET A 593 11.59 -10.13 -0.22
CA MET A 593 10.80 -9.23 0.61
C MET A 593 9.36 -9.21 0.14
N GLN A 594 8.42 -9.30 1.08
CA GLN A 594 7.00 -9.04 0.87
C GLN A 594 6.78 -7.55 0.52
N VAL A 595 6.06 -7.26 -0.55
CA VAL A 595 5.87 -5.89 -1.05
C VAL A 595 4.45 -5.37 -0.90
N ARG A 596 3.54 -6.20 -0.38
CA ARG A 596 2.15 -5.87 -0.06
C ARG A 596 1.78 -6.53 1.26
N ASN A 597 0.78 -5.99 1.96
CA ASN A 597 0.16 -6.75 3.04
C ASN A 597 -0.71 -7.84 2.43
N ASN A 598 -0.54 -9.07 2.91
CA ASN A 598 -1.43 -10.18 2.61
C ASN A 598 -1.79 -10.86 3.93
N TYR A 599 -3.05 -10.78 4.30
CA TYR A 599 -3.55 -11.24 5.60
C TYR A 599 -4.05 -12.69 5.56
N GLU A 600 -4.06 -13.30 4.37
CA GLU A 600 -4.56 -14.67 4.14
C GLU A 600 -3.44 -15.70 4.05
N ILE A 601 -2.21 -15.28 3.70
CA ILE A 601 -1.07 -16.20 3.61
C ILE A 601 -0.86 -16.90 4.95
N THR A 602 -0.93 -18.23 4.92
CA THR A 602 -0.72 -19.05 6.10
C THR A 602 0.76 -19.18 6.43
N TRP A 603 1.08 -19.17 7.72
CA TRP A 603 2.42 -19.46 8.20
C TRP A 603 2.41 -20.45 9.36
N GLN A 604 3.53 -21.17 9.51
CA GLN A 604 3.78 -22.09 10.60
C GLN A 604 5.14 -21.80 11.22
N ARG A 605 5.21 -21.78 12.57
CA ARG A 605 6.46 -21.72 13.31
C ARG A 605 7.05 -23.12 13.53
N ILE A 606 8.35 -23.18 13.76
CA ILE A 606 9.07 -24.44 14.08
C ILE A 606 8.49 -25.13 15.33
N GLY A 607 7.86 -24.39 16.26
CA GLY A 607 7.18 -24.89 17.45
C GLY A 607 5.74 -25.37 17.24
N GLY A 608 5.22 -25.40 16.00
CA GLY A 608 3.87 -25.87 15.66
C GLY A 608 2.77 -24.80 15.72
N GLU A 609 3.06 -23.61 16.20
CA GLU A 609 2.11 -22.48 16.16
C GLU A 609 1.81 -22.11 14.70
N GLN A 610 0.54 -21.94 14.37
CA GLN A 610 0.07 -21.55 13.05
C GLN A 610 -0.66 -20.21 13.12
N GLY A 611 -0.64 -19.49 12.01
CA GLY A 611 -1.35 -18.23 11.87
C GLY A 611 -1.40 -17.78 10.42
N VAL A 612 -1.91 -16.57 10.23
CA VAL A 612 -2.04 -15.93 8.91
C VAL A 612 -1.37 -14.56 8.90
N GLY A 613 -0.99 -14.12 7.71
CA GLY A 613 -0.50 -12.77 7.42
C GLY A 613 1.00 -12.68 7.13
N ALA A 614 1.28 -12.04 5.99
CA ALA A 614 2.60 -11.53 5.58
C ALA A 614 2.50 -10.02 5.36
N TYR A 615 3.45 -9.26 5.84
CA TYR A 615 3.35 -7.81 5.86
C TYR A 615 4.37 -7.15 4.96
N ASN A 616 3.99 -6.02 4.37
CA ASN A 616 4.89 -5.22 3.55
C ASN A 616 6.18 -4.90 4.32
N GLY A 617 7.33 -5.21 3.71
CA GLY A 617 8.65 -5.06 4.31
C GLY A 617 9.18 -6.31 5.01
N ASP A 618 8.38 -7.37 5.24
CA ASP A 618 8.88 -8.64 5.79
C ASP A 618 9.94 -9.23 4.84
N ILE A 619 11.15 -9.49 5.36
CA ILE A 619 12.23 -10.10 4.58
C ILE A 619 12.39 -11.57 5.00
N GLY A 620 12.60 -12.42 4.00
CA GLY A 620 12.81 -13.85 4.21
C GLY A 620 13.82 -14.44 3.23
N ILE A 621 14.04 -15.73 3.38
CA ILE A 621 14.88 -16.52 2.50
C ILE A 621 14.04 -17.65 1.91
N VAL A 622 14.14 -17.86 0.62
CA VAL A 622 13.48 -18.97 -0.08
C VAL A 622 14.05 -20.27 0.42
N GLU A 623 13.25 -21.07 1.12
CA GLU A 623 13.66 -22.34 1.72
C GLU A 623 13.49 -23.53 0.76
N SER A 624 12.38 -23.55 0.03
CA SER A 624 12.10 -24.58 -0.99
C SER A 624 11.20 -24.04 -2.10
N ILE A 625 11.28 -24.67 -3.27
CA ILE A 625 10.46 -24.39 -4.44
C ILE A 625 9.91 -25.72 -4.94
N ASP A 626 8.60 -25.81 -5.09
CA ASP A 626 7.93 -26.86 -5.85
C ASP A 626 7.55 -26.34 -7.24
N VAL A 627 8.29 -26.80 -8.24
CA VAL A 627 8.10 -26.41 -9.63
C VAL A 627 6.78 -26.96 -10.18
N ARG A 628 6.29 -28.12 -9.67
CA ARG A 628 5.07 -28.75 -10.17
C ARG A 628 3.83 -27.99 -9.76
N SER A 629 3.73 -27.67 -8.46
CA SER A 629 2.61 -26.86 -7.93
C SER A 629 2.83 -25.35 -8.13
N ARG A 630 3.98 -24.93 -8.70
CA ARG A 630 4.40 -23.52 -8.82
C ARG A 630 4.30 -22.77 -7.51
N SER A 631 4.70 -23.41 -6.42
CA SER A 631 4.64 -22.81 -5.08
C SER A 631 6.04 -22.69 -4.46
N MET A 632 6.17 -21.81 -3.50
CA MET A 632 7.44 -21.51 -2.83
C MET A 632 7.23 -21.37 -1.33
N VAL A 633 8.14 -21.96 -0.55
CA VAL A 633 8.20 -21.76 0.91
C VAL A 633 9.26 -20.71 1.21
N VAL A 634 8.86 -19.64 1.89
CA VAL A 634 9.75 -18.57 2.34
C VAL A 634 9.83 -18.60 3.87
N ARG A 635 11.04 -18.66 4.39
CA ARG A 635 11.30 -18.53 5.83
C ARG A 635 11.54 -17.07 6.18
N MET A 636 10.57 -16.47 6.89
CA MET A 636 10.63 -15.11 7.42
C MET A 636 10.79 -15.18 8.93
N ASP A 637 11.99 -14.88 9.43
CA ASP A 637 12.38 -15.10 10.83
C ASP A 637 12.19 -16.56 11.27
N ASP A 638 11.24 -16.81 12.21
CA ASP A 638 10.87 -18.13 12.74
C ASP A 638 9.61 -18.72 12.07
N ARG A 639 9.03 -18.02 11.08
CA ARG A 639 7.81 -18.40 10.36
C ARG A 639 8.16 -18.95 8.97
N ARG A 640 7.51 -20.04 8.58
CA ARG A 640 7.50 -20.58 7.22
C ARG A 640 6.18 -20.22 6.56
N LEU A 641 6.25 -19.50 5.46
CA LEU A 641 5.10 -19.04 4.68
C LEU A 641 5.07 -19.77 3.36
N VAL A 642 3.89 -20.24 2.95
CA VAL A 642 3.69 -20.91 1.66
C VAL A 642 3.07 -19.90 0.68
N TYR A 643 3.79 -19.66 -0.43
CA TYR A 643 3.38 -18.77 -1.52
C TYR A 643 2.93 -19.60 -2.71
N PRO A 644 1.65 -19.68 -3.01
CA PRO A 644 1.15 -20.24 -4.25
C PRO A 644 1.45 -19.31 -5.44
N ALA A 645 1.23 -19.80 -6.66
CA ALA A 645 1.59 -19.12 -7.90
C ALA A 645 1.05 -17.68 -8.01
N GLU A 646 -0.20 -17.49 -7.60
CA GLU A 646 -0.91 -16.20 -7.63
C GLU A 646 -0.30 -15.13 -6.72
N ASN A 647 0.35 -15.54 -5.62
CA ASN A 647 0.94 -14.63 -4.65
C ASN A 647 2.43 -14.35 -4.86
N LEU A 648 3.07 -14.99 -5.85
CA LEU A 648 4.49 -14.77 -6.13
C LEU A 648 4.81 -13.34 -6.58
N ASN A 649 3.85 -12.64 -7.14
CA ASN A 649 3.98 -11.23 -7.52
C ASN A 649 4.09 -10.28 -6.31
N GLU A 650 3.76 -10.75 -5.13
CA GLU A 650 3.89 -10.03 -3.87
C GLU A 650 5.31 -10.09 -3.28
N LEU A 651 6.21 -10.86 -3.88
CA LEU A 651 7.60 -10.98 -3.46
C LEU A 651 8.54 -10.28 -4.43
N GLU A 652 9.56 -9.60 -3.91
CA GLU A 652 10.69 -9.05 -4.67
C GLU A 652 12.01 -9.62 -4.15
N ILE A 653 13.01 -9.75 -5.04
CA ILE A 653 14.40 -10.02 -4.63
C ILE A 653 14.89 -8.86 -3.77
N ALA A 654 15.58 -9.13 -2.67
CA ALA A 654 15.83 -8.17 -1.61
C ALA A 654 17.28 -8.07 -1.12
N TYR A 655 18.26 -8.43 -1.93
CA TYR A 655 19.67 -8.11 -1.62
C TYR A 655 19.89 -6.58 -1.58
N ALA A 656 19.21 -5.87 -2.47
CA ALA A 656 19.08 -4.42 -2.48
C ALA A 656 17.61 -4.01 -2.37
N ILE A 657 17.30 -3.09 -1.45
CA ILE A 657 15.96 -2.51 -1.26
C ILE A 657 16.02 -1.00 -1.32
N THR A 658 14.89 -0.31 -1.49
CA THR A 658 14.90 1.15 -1.41
C THR A 658 15.00 1.62 0.04
N VAL A 659 15.58 2.81 0.27
CA VAL A 659 15.63 3.42 1.60
C VAL A 659 14.23 3.54 2.24
N HIS A 660 13.19 3.85 1.45
CA HIS A 660 11.80 3.89 1.93
C HIS A 660 11.35 2.54 2.51
N LYS A 661 11.72 1.43 1.86
CA LYS A 661 11.36 0.08 2.33
C LYS A 661 12.19 -0.40 3.52
N SER A 662 13.25 0.31 3.91
CA SER A 662 14.06 0.02 5.09
C SER A 662 13.55 0.70 6.37
N GLN A 663 12.54 1.57 6.27
CA GLN A 663 11.97 2.24 7.45
C GLN A 663 11.48 1.21 8.48
N GLY A 664 11.65 1.51 9.76
CA GLY A 664 11.36 0.59 10.87
C GLY A 664 12.29 -0.63 10.97
N SER A 665 13.35 -0.70 10.13
CA SER A 665 14.34 -1.79 10.14
C SER A 665 15.73 -1.25 10.43
N GLU A 666 16.59 -2.10 11.00
CA GLU A 666 18.03 -1.86 11.13
C GLU A 666 18.80 -3.10 10.69
N PHE A 667 20.01 -2.89 10.19
CA PHE A 667 20.86 -3.95 9.68
C PHE A 667 22.26 -3.87 10.29
N PRO A 668 22.94 -5.00 10.52
CA PRO A 668 24.32 -5.00 11.01
C PRO A 668 25.25 -4.18 10.13
N ALA A 669 25.18 -4.34 8.81
CA ALA A 669 25.95 -3.56 7.84
C ALA A 669 25.03 -3.01 6.74
N VAL A 670 25.18 -1.72 6.45
CA VAL A 670 24.45 -1.00 5.39
C VAL A 670 25.43 -0.50 4.34
N ILE A 671 25.09 -0.70 3.07
CA ILE A 671 25.76 -0.07 1.93
C ILE A 671 24.74 0.86 1.27
N LEU A 672 25.08 2.15 1.17
CA LEU A 672 24.20 3.19 0.63
C LEU A 672 24.80 3.76 -0.67
N PRO A 673 24.35 3.30 -1.86
CA PRO A 673 24.76 3.88 -3.12
C PRO A 673 24.23 5.31 -3.30
N ALA A 674 25.10 6.27 -3.51
CA ALA A 674 24.79 7.69 -3.72
C ALA A 674 25.54 8.30 -4.93
N ALA A 675 25.71 7.51 -5.99
CA ALA A 675 26.39 7.93 -7.21
C ALA A 675 25.44 8.70 -8.16
N GLN A 676 24.28 8.13 -8.42
CA GLN A 676 23.26 8.71 -9.29
C GLN A 676 21.91 8.71 -8.58
N VAL A 677 21.54 9.88 -8.05
CA VAL A 677 20.27 10.06 -7.34
C VAL A 677 19.40 11.04 -8.15
N PRO A 678 18.19 10.64 -8.57
CA PRO A 678 17.27 11.53 -9.26
C PRO A 678 17.00 12.81 -8.45
N PRO A 679 16.86 14.00 -9.06
CA PRO A 679 16.67 15.26 -8.35
C PRO A 679 15.53 15.25 -7.33
N ARG A 680 14.43 14.57 -7.66
CA ARG A 680 13.26 14.42 -6.77
C ARG A 680 13.51 13.56 -5.53
N LEU A 681 14.56 12.72 -5.53
CA LEU A 681 14.97 11.86 -4.40
C LEU A 681 16.24 12.37 -3.73
N CYS A 682 16.84 13.46 -4.24
CA CYS A 682 18.08 14.05 -3.74
C CYS A 682 17.77 15.00 -2.59
N TYR A 683 17.44 14.49 -1.40
CA TYR A 683 17.09 15.28 -0.21
C TYR A 683 17.59 14.67 1.10
N ARG A 684 17.72 15.52 2.11
CA ARG A 684 18.39 15.25 3.40
C ARG A 684 17.83 14.05 4.14
N ASN A 685 16.52 14.00 4.34
CA ASN A 685 15.87 12.94 5.12
C ASN A 685 16.04 11.54 4.52
N LEU A 686 16.12 11.43 3.17
CA LEU A 686 16.39 10.16 2.52
C LEU A 686 17.78 9.65 2.88
N PHE A 687 18.78 10.52 2.79
CA PHE A 687 20.16 10.18 3.12
C PHE A 687 20.32 9.87 4.61
N TYR A 688 19.76 10.71 5.47
CA TYR A 688 19.73 10.51 6.91
C TYR A 688 19.10 9.17 7.30
N THR A 689 17.91 8.88 6.76
CA THR A 689 17.23 7.60 7.02
C THR A 689 18.08 6.42 6.58
N GLY A 690 18.73 6.49 5.41
CA GLY A 690 19.61 5.44 4.94
C GLY A 690 20.80 5.18 5.85
N VAL A 691 21.49 6.22 6.28
CA VAL A 691 22.65 6.14 7.19
C VAL A 691 22.27 5.57 8.54
N THR A 692 21.13 6.02 9.10
CA THR A 692 20.66 5.59 10.43
C THR A 692 20.12 4.16 10.49
N ARG A 693 20.05 3.43 9.34
CA ARG A 693 19.71 1.99 9.32
C ARG A 693 20.89 1.08 9.66
N GLY A 694 22.12 1.59 9.63
CA GLY A 694 23.34 0.83 9.98
C GLY A 694 23.53 0.75 11.50
N ARG A 695 23.75 -0.47 12.02
CA ARG A 695 24.01 -0.71 13.47
C ARG A 695 25.49 -0.81 13.81
N LYS A 696 26.27 -1.53 12.96
CA LYS A 696 27.69 -1.80 13.19
C LYS A 696 28.57 -1.21 12.10
N LEU A 697 28.03 -1.02 10.90
CA LEU A 697 28.77 -0.51 9.77
C LEU A 697 27.85 0.20 8.77
N CYS A 698 28.25 1.38 8.31
CA CYS A 698 27.61 2.08 7.21
C CYS A 698 28.67 2.50 6.18
N ILE A 699 28.47 2.12 4.92
CA ILE A 699 29.37 2.47 3.81
C ILE A 699 28.53 3.23 2.77
N VAL A 700 28.90 4.48 2.55
CA VAL A 700 28.34 5.29 1.45
C VAL A 700 29.25 5.13 0.22
N VAL A 701 28.68 4.69 -0.89
CA VAL A 701 29.40 4.53 -2.18
C VAL A 701 28.82 5.50 -3.19
N GLY A 702 29.57 6.52 -3.57
CA GLY A 702 29.03 7.51 -4.49
C GLY A 702 29.88 8.74 -4.68
N ARG A 703 29.25 9.82 -5.16
CA ARG A 703 29.88 11.11 -5.45
C ARG A 703 29.65 12.11 -4.32
N ARG A 704 30.69 12.85 -3.95
CA ARG A 704 30.60 13.88 -2.90
C ARG A 704 29.61 14.98 -3.23
N ASP A 705 29.59 15.43 -4.48
CA ASP A 705 28.68 16.49 -4.91
C ASP A 705 27.22 16.06 -4.81
N VAL A 706 26.89 14.79 -5.07
CA VAL A 706 25.56 14.24 -4.90
C VAL A 706 25.18 14.19 -3.42
N VAL A 707 26.06 13.68 -2.55
CA VAL A 707 25.83 13.61 -1.11
C VAL A 707 25.67 15.01 -0.52
N ASN A 708 26.56 15.96 -0.86
CA ASN A 708 26.44 17.35 -0.39
C ASN A 708 25.12 17.99 -0.85
N ARG A 709 24.67 17.72 -2.07
CA ARG A 709 23.37 18.17 -2.57
C ARG A 709 22.21 17.55 -1.79
N MET A 710 22.30 16.27 -1.44
CA MET A 710 21.30 15.62 -0.59
C MET A 710 21.26 16.30 0.80
N MET A 711 22.40 16.53 1.42
CA MET A 711 22.50 17.15 2.75
C MET A 711 21.98 18.59 2.77
N SER A 712 22.18 19.35 1.70
CA SER A 712 21.72 20.75 1.62
C SER A 712 20.24 20.89 1.25
N ASN A 713 19.61 19.85 0.68
CA ASN A 713 18.22 19.92 0.22
C ASN A 713 17.24 19.49 1.32
N ILE A 714 16.57 20.48 1.92
CA ILE A 714 15.54 20.30 2.96
C ILE A 714 14.10 20.39 2.41
N ARG A 715 13.92 20.61 1.09
CA ARG A 715 12.63 20.97 0.48
C ARG A 715 11.55 19.91 0.60
N GLN A 716 11.89 18.65 0.77
CA GLN A 716 10.88 17.58 0.91
C GLN A 716 10.20 17.50 2.27
N ASN A 717 10.68 18.25 3.26
CA ASN A 717 9.96 18.41 4.53
C ASN A 717 8.74 19.34 4.39
N LEU A 718 8.60 20.02 3.25
CA LEU A 718 7.50 20.94 2.98
C LEU A 718 6.31 20.19 2.35
N ARG A 719 5.65 19.38 3.15
CA ARG A 719 4.32 18.88 2.80
C ARG A 719 3.29 19.96 3.09
N TYR A 720 2.36 20.17 2.18
CA TYR A 720 1.19 20.98 2.49
C TYR A 720 0.27 20.18 3.40
N SER A 721 0.08 20.68 4.61
CA SER A 721 -0.78 20.15 5.66
C SER A 721 -1.30 21.29 6.49
N GLY A 722 -2.55 21.28 6.88
CA GLY A 722 -3.16 22.26 7.76
C GLY A 722 -3.19 21.86 9.22
N LEU A 723 -2.66 20.68 9.59
CA LEU A 723 -2.81 20.14 10.93
C LEU A 723 -2.29 21.09 12.04
N ALA A 724 -1.14 21.73 11.82
CA ALA A 724 -0.61 22.69 12.82
C ALA A 724 -1.54 23.90 12.99
N ALA A 725 -2.11 24.42 11.92
CA ALA A 725 -3.06 25.55 11.96
C ALA A 725 -4.39 25.13 12.59
N LEU A 726 -4.94 23.97 12.20
CA LEU A 726 -6.16 23.42 12.79
C LEU A 726 -5.99 23.16 14.31
N LEU A 727 -4.83 22.69 14.72
CA LEU A 727 -4.51 22.48 16.15
C LEU A 727 -4.47 23.83 16.91
N ALA A 728 -3.92 24.87 16.27
CA ALA A 728 -3.93 26.20 16.85
C ALA A 728 -5.35 26.78 16.97
N GLU A 729 -6.19 26.59 15.94
CA GLU A 729 -7.60 26.97 15.97
C GLU A 729 -8.36 26.19 17.06
N ALA A 730 -8.16 24.87 17.16
CA ALA A 730 -8.80 24.03 18.16
C ALA A 730 -8.40 24.42 19.60
N LEU A 731 -7.22 24.96 19.82
CA LEU A 731 -6.74 25.42 21.13
C LEU A 731 -7.09 26.88 21.48
N GLN A 732 -7.77 27.62 20.58
CA GLN A 732 -8.23 29.00 20.91
C GLN A 732 -9.39 28.98 21.94
N PRO A 733 -9.44 29.95 22.87
CA PRO A 733 -10.46 29.98 23.93
C PRO A 733 -11.90 30.12 23.43
N GLU A 734 -12.10 30.71 22.25
CA GLU A 734 -13.42 31.03 21.69
C GLU A 734 -14.17 29.79 21.16
N ASN A 735 -13.48 28.69 20.88
CA ASN A 735 -14.09 27.43 20.43
C ASN A 735 -14.58 26.53 21.58
N LEU A 736 -14.72 27.08 22.78
CA LEU A 736 -15.07 26.36 24.03
C LEU A 736 -16.54 26.00 24.19
N SER A 737 -17.43 26.45 23.30
CA SER A 737 -18.88 26.24 23.43
C SER A 737 -19.46 25.16 22.50
N ALA A 738 -18.63 24.50 21.68
CA ALA A 738 -19.08 23.57 20.64
C ALA A 738 -18.64 22.11 20.84
N ILE A 739 -17.97 21.78 21.98
CA ILE A 739 -17.54 20.39 22.28
C ILE A 739 -18.24 19.85 23.52
#